data_5f8c56866cbf12fb1d6b666183fb2ef3
#
_entry.id   5f8c56866cbf12fb1d6b666183fb2ef3
#
_cell.length_a   1.000
_cell.length_b   1.000
_cell.length_c   1.000
_cell.angle_alpha   90.00
_cell.angle_beta   90.00
_cell.angle_gamma   90.00
#
_symmetry.space_group_name_H-M   'P 1'
#
loop_
_entity.id
_entity.type
_entity.pdbx_description
1 polymer ?
#
loop_
_entity_poly.entity_id
_entity_poly.type
_entity_poly.pdbx_seq_one_letter_code
_entity_poly.pdbx_strand_id
1 'polypeptide(L)'
;MKLLYIILSLFSVLISAQIESIPKDSLTSSVDTLKVTQTSREDSLTASVDTLKKSNDIDEVTINQFSVKKLNSPISTDVYSQQFFRKNPTANMFEAIAMVNGVKPQLNCAVCNTGDIHINGLEGAYTMILIDGMPIVSSLSTVYGLSGIPNSLIDRIEVTKGPASSIYGSEAMGGVINIITKNALQAPDFSTDVMTGNQGEINLDIAKKVFDNKNFSSLLSLNYFYFGNRIDHNKDNFTDTPLQNRISVFNKWNFKRKENRQASFALRYFYEDRFGGEMQWQKENRGSDDVYGESIYTNRFEFFGIYQLPLKEKFLLQYSYNYHHQDSFYGNTSYLATQKVLFLQMNWEKQLGKHLLKSGTTLKSTFYDDNTPGTANIAGENQPMKSPIYGFYLEDEWEINDKNTLLLGYRYDYHKIHKSVHSPRVAWKFEPNPYHTLRLSFGTGFRVVNLFTEDHSALTGSREVVIADDLKPEKSLNTNLSYLMKIPIKDYFINVDVNGFYSYFNNKIVGDFDSEPDKIIYDNLAGHAISRGISADISTNWTLPIQLMFGVTYMDVYQENEGDRIQQLHAPKWSGTYNLSYQFANKFSTDLTGQFYGPMRLPTLPDDFRPEYSPWFTLMNIQLTKKFDNGFEIYGGVRNLLNFIPKNPILRPFDPFDNQVDDVASNPYGYTFDTTYGYAPMQGIRTFLGIRYQIR
;
A
#
# COMPACT_ATOMS: atom_id res chain seq x y z
N MET A 1 -4.73 -15.48 24.88
CA MET A 1 -5.21 -16.88 24.92
C MET A 1 -6.69 -17.03 25.31
N LYS A 2 -7.17 -16.43 26.42
CA LYS A 2 -8.61 -16.55 26.81
C LYS A 2 -9.59 -16.01 25.77
N LEU A 3 -9.25 -14.93 25.05
CA LEU A 3 -10.10 -14.35 24.00
C LEU A 3 -10.20 -15.25 22.76
N LEU A 4 -9.11 -15.94 22.40
CA LEU A 4 -9.09 -16.89 21.29
C LEU A 4 -9.94 -18.13 21.56
N TYR A 5 -9.96 -18.58 22.82
CA TYR A 5 -10.85 -19.68 23.26
C TYR A 5 -12.32 -19.28 23.22
N ILE A 6 -12.66 -18.04 23.58
CA ILE A 6 -14.04 -17.52 23.52
C ILE A 6 -14.52 -17.41 22.05
N ILE A 7 -13.66 -16.96 21.16
CA ILE A 7 -13.99 -16.89 19.73
C ILE A 7 -14.17 -18.28 19.13
N LEU A 8 -13.30 -19.23 19.43
CA LEU A 8 -13.41 -20.62 19.00
C LEU A 8 -14.64 -21.34 19.59
N SER A 9 -14.98 -21.07 20.86
CA SER A 9 -16.18 -21.65 21.50
C SER A 9 -17.48 -21.04 20.96
N LEU A 10 -17.52 -19.75 20.65
CA LEU A 10 -18.64 -19.12 19.94
C LEU A 10 -18.84 -19.70 18.53
N PHE A 11 -17.75 -20.02 17.84
CA PHE A 11 -17.79 -20.65 16.51
C PHE A 11 -18.39 -22.06 16.57
N SER A 12 -18.06 -22.86 17.58
CA SER A 12 -18.62 -24.22 17.74
C SER A 12 -20.11 -24.19 18.07
N VAL A 13 -20.57 -23.23 18.86
CA VAL A 13 -22.00 -23.06 19.22
C VAL A 13 -22.83 -22.58 18.03
N LEU A 14 -22.30 -21.69 17.18
CA LEU A 14 -22.99 -21.22 15.99
C LEU A 14 -23.14 -22.30 14.91
N ILE A 15 -22.15 -23.17 14.76
CA ILE A 15 -22.20 -24.30 13.81
C ILE A 15 -23.19 -25.36 14.31
N SER A 16 -23.24 -25.65 15.61
CA SER A 16 -24.16 -26.62 16.19
C SER A 16 -25.64 -26.16 16.11
N ALA A 17 -25.89 -24.88 16.32
CA ALA A 17 -27.25 -24.32 16.27
C ALA A 17 -27.86 -24.32 14.84
N GLN A 18 -27.06 -24.32 13.78
CA GLN A 18 -27.57 -24.38 12.40
C GLN A 18 -27.81 -25.82 11.91
N ILE A 19 -27.19 -26.83 12.52
CA ILE A 19 -27.38 -28.23 12.13
C ILE A 19 -28.71 -28.77 12.66
N GLU A 20 -29.25 -28.24 13.76
CA GLU A 20 -30.53 -28.68 14.36
C GLU A 20 -31.77 -28.05 13.70
N SER A 21 -31.66 -27.08 12.81
CA SER A 21 -32.79 -26.36 12.23
C SER A 21 -33.28 -26.87 10.85
N ILE A 22 -32.76 -27.98 10.35
CA ILE A 22 -33.21 -28.57 9.07
C ILE A 22 -34.29 -29.60 9.34
N PRO A 23 -35.52 -29.42 8.90
CA PRO A 23 -36.60 -30.43 9.06
C PRO A 23 -36.28 -31.72 8.31
N LYS A 24 -36.42 -32.85 9.00
CA LYS A 24 -36.12 -34.20 8.48
C LYS A 24 -37.08 -34.71 7.38
N ASP A 25 -38.09 -33.98 7.01
CA ASP A 25 -39.18 -34.49 6.15
C ASP A 25 -39.03 -34.16 4.64
N SER A 26 -37.93 -33.58 4.17
CA SER A 26 -37.76 -33.21 2.75
C SER A 26 -36.86 -34.15 1.93
N LEU A 27 -36.47 -35.31 2.45
CA LEU A 27 -35.44 -36.17 1.85
C LEU A 27 -35.95 -37.40 1.05
N THR A 28 -37.25 -37.53 0.83
CA THR A 28 -37.77 -38.76 0.19
C THR A 28 -38.52 -38.61 -1.15
N SER A 29 -38.51 -37.44 -1.80
CA SER A 29 -39.29 -37.28 -3.05
C SER A 29 -38.55 -36.72 -4.26
N SER A 30 -37.21 -36.77 -4.32
CA SER A 30 -36.46 -36.13 -5.40
C SER A 30 -35.34 -36.96 -6.08
N VAL A 31 -35.42 -38.30 -6.02
CA VAL A 31 -34.35 -39.15 -6.59
C VAL A 31 -34.49 -39.36 -8.10
N ASP A 32 -35.66 -39.20 -8.69
CA ASP A 32 -35.88 -39.51 -10.13
C ASP A 32 -35.73 -38.28 -11.08
N THR A 33 -35.55 -37.07 -10.57
CA THR A 33 -35.39 -35.86 -11.44
C THR A 33 -33.95 -35.41 -11.56
N LEU A 34 -33.00 -36.01 -10.83
CA LEU A 34 -31.61 -35.58 -10.78
C LEU A 34 -30.69 -36.19 -11.88
N LYS A 35 -31.19 -37.18 -12.64
CA LYS A 35 -30.36 -37.80 -13.71
C LYS A 35 -30.32 -37.06 -15.03
N VAL A 36 -31.22 -36.09 -15.27
CA VAL A 36 -31.23 -35.30 -16.53
C VAL A 36 -30.54 -33.94 -16.39
N THR A 37 -30.32 -33.48 -15.16
CA THR A 37 -29.72 -32.16 -14.90
C THR A 37 -28.20 -32.19 -14.66
N GLN A 38 -27.59 -33.37 -14.48
CA GLN A 38 -26.14 -33.46 -14.27
C GLN A 38 -25.32 -33.26 -15.54
N THR A 39 -25.80 -33.66 -16.70
CA THR A 39 -25.09 -33.48 -17.98
C THR A 39 -25.00 -31.99 -18.41
N SER A 40 -25.99 -31.17 -18.06
CA SER A 40 -25.96 -29.74 -18.42
C SER A 40 -25.18 -28.86 -17.43
N ARG A 41 -24.86 -29.36 -16.21
CA ARG A 41 -24.05 -28.62 -15.22
C ARG A 41 -22.57 -28.89 -15.32
N GLU A 42 -22.16 -30.07 -15.74
CA GLU A 42 -20.74 -30.35 -16.04
C GLU A 42 -20.29 -29.58 -17.28
N ASP A 43 -21.13 -29.47 -18.32
CA ASP A 43 -20.82 -28.66 -19.50
C ASP A 43 -20.75 -27.17 -19.23
N SER A 44 -21.50 -26.64 -18.24
CA SER A 44 -21.41 -25.22 -17.86
C SER A 44 -20.21 -24.90 -16.97
N LEU A 45 -19.75 -25.87 -16.17
CA LEU A 45 -18.52 -25.71 -15.35
C LEU A 45 -17.26 -25.92 -16.16
N THR A 46 -17.26 -26.84 -17.12
CA THR A 46 -16.17 -27.01 -18.10
C THR A 46 -16.12 -25.84 -19.09
N ALA A 47 -17.26 -25.30 -19.54
CA ALA A 47 -17.30 -24.10 -20.39
C ALA A 47 -16.77 -22.86 -19.66
N SER A 48 -17.03 -22.70 -18.34
CA SER A 48 -16.48 -21.59 -17.57
C SER A 48 -14.98 -21.72 -17.28
N VAL A 49 -14.47 -22.94 -17.16
CA VAL A 49 -13.03 -23.24 -16.99
C VAL A 49 -12.27 -23.10 -18.33
N ASP A 50 -12.89 -23.50 -19.45
CA ASP A 50 -12.29 -23.34 -20.78
C ASP A 50 -12.35 -21.92 -21.31
N THR A 51 -13.34 -21.10 -20.90
CA THR A 51 -13.37 -19.66 -21.21
C THR A 51 -12.28 -18.91 -20.48
N LEU A 52 -11.88 -19.36 -19.28
CA LEU A 52 -10.73 -18.80 -18.54
C LEU A 52 -9.37 -19.16 -19.16
N LYS A 53 -9.30 -20.21 -19.98
CA LYS A 53 -8.07 -20.62 -20.70
C LYS A 53 -7.81 -19.85 -22.01
N LYS A 54 -8.76 -19.09 -22.52
CA LYS A 54 -8.68 -18.44 -23.84
C LYS A 54 -8.48 -16.93 -23.89
N SER A 55 -8.47 -16.22 -22.76
CA SER A 55 -8.18 -14.79 -22.75
C SER A 55 -6.82 -14.51 -22.16
N ASN A 56 -5.85 -14.24 -23.02
CA ASN A 56 -4.55 -13.67 -22.65
C ASN A 56 -4.63 -12.17 -22.33
N ASP A 57 -5.81 -11.60 -22.36
CA ASP A 57 -6.12 -10.29 -21.82
C ASP A 57 -6.69 -10.47 -20.41
N ILE A 58 -6.34 -9.56 -19.50
CA ILE A 58 -6.92 -9.45 -18.17
C ILE A 58 -8.39 -9.03 -18.35
N ASP A 59 -9.17 -9.90 -18.97
CA ASP A 59 -10.59 -9.73 -19.14
C ASP A 59 -11.26 -10.10 -17.81
N GLU A 60 -11.78 -9.05 -17.18
CA GLU A 60 -12.97 -9.05 -16.35
C GLU A 60 -13.20 -10.35 -15.57
N VAL A 61 -12.26 -10.66 -14.67
CA VAL A 61 -12.62 -11.51 -13.54
C VAL A 61 -13.65 -10.71 -12.78
N THR A 62 -14.93 -11.06 -12.95
CA THR A 62 -15.99 -10.55 -12.06
C THR A 62 -15.61 -11.02 -10.67
N ILE A 63 -14.84 -10.20 -9.93
CA ILE A 63 -14.32 -10.53 -8.63
C ILE A 63 -15.50 -10.42 -7.67
N ASN A 64 -16.32 -11.48 -7.60
CA ASN A 64 -17.30 -11.66 -6.53
C ASN A 64 -16.61 -12.01 -5.20
N GLN A 65 -15.26 -12.12 -5.21
CA GLN A 65 -14.41 -12.45 -4.08
C GLN A 65 -13.67 -11.20 -3.62
N PHE A 66 -13.45 -11.08 -2.33
CA PHE A 66 -12.75 -9.91 -1.74
C PHE A 66 -11.26 -9.90 -2.07
N SER A 67 -10.64 -11.08 -2.17
CA SER A 67 -9.27 -11.23 -2.64
C SER A 67 -9.10 -12.52 -3.44
N VAL A 68 -8.28 -12.46 -4.47
CA VAL A 68 -7.87 -13.62 -5.28
C VAL A 68 -6.40 -13.49 -5.67
N LYS A 69 -5.72 -14.61 -5.92
CA LYS A 69 -4.39 -14.61 -6.53
C LYS A 69 -4.51 -14.62 -8.06
N LYS A 70 -3.59 -13.94 -8.73
CA LYS A 70 -3.40 -14.12 -10.18
C LYS A 70 -2.93 -15.54 -10.44
N LEU A 71 -3.82 -16.38 -10.97
CA LEU A 71 -3.54 -17.80 -11.17
C LEU A 71 -2.55 -18.04 -12.32
N ASN A 72 -2.60 -17.23 -13.35
CA ASN A 72 -1.82 -17.44 -14.57
C ASN A 72 -0.36 -16.95 -14.47
N SER A 73 0.03 -16.23 -13.43
CA SER A 73 1.39 -15.72 -13.28
C SER A 73 2.27 -16.65 -12.43
N PRO A 74 3.54 -16.90 -12.81
CA PRO A 74 4.54 -17.50 -11.93
C PRO A 74 4.88 -16.67 -10.71
N ILE A 75 4.63 -15.34 -10.76
CA ILE A 75 4.85 -14.43 -9.64
C ILE A 75 3.59 -14.39 -8.79
N SER A 76 3.77 -14.52 -7.46
CA SER A 76 2.66 -14.46 -6.50
C SER A 76 2.15 -13.03 -6.35
N THR A 77 0.95 -12.76 -6.81
CA THR A 77 0.29 -11.45 -6.71
C THR A 77 -1.11 -11.61 -6.15
N ASP A 78 -1.39 -10.92 -5.06
CA ASP A 78 -2.71 -10.84 -4.43
C ASP A 78 -3.50 -9.71 -5.08
N VAL A 79 -4.80 -9.95 -5.35
CA VAL A 79 -5.70 -8.97 -5.96
C VAL A 79 -6.85 -8.71 -5.00
N TYR A 80 -7.00 -7.48 -4.56
CA TYR A 80 -8.06 -7.04 -3.65
C TYR A 80 -9.04 -6.13 -4.39
N SER A 81 -10.32 -6.49 -4.35
CA SER A 81 -11.38 -5.70 -4.99
C SER A 81 -11.70 -4.41 -4.23
N GLN A 82 -12.34 -3.44 -4.90
CA GLN A 82 -12.87 -2.26 -4.22
C GLN A 82 -13.81 -2.62 -3.06
N GLN A 83 -14.59 -3.70 -3.19
CA GLN A 83 -15.53 -4.15 -2.15
C GLN A 83 -14.82 -4.57 -0.86
N PHE A 84 -13.59 -5.09 -0.94
CA PHE A 84 -12.78 -5.41 0.23
C PHE A 84 -12.51 -4.16 1.07
N PHE A 85 -12.06 -3.07 0.43
CA PHE A 85 -11.75 -1.82 1.13
C PHE A 85 -12.98 -1.07 1.65
N ARG A 86 -14.16 -1.28 1.04
CA ARG A 86 -15.43 -0.71 1.52
C ARG A 86 -15.89 -1.22 2.88
N LYS A 87 -15.32 -2.33 3.37
CA LYS A 87 -15.65 -2.90 4.68
C LYS A 87 -15.03 -2.13 5.85
N ASN A 88 -14.00 -1.34 5.58
CA ASN A 88 -13.39 -0.39 6.51
C ASN A 88 -13.12 0.91 5.75
N PRO A 89 -14.13 1.74 5.54
CA PRO A 89 -13.99 2.94 4.74
C PRO A 89 -13.05 3.93 5.43
N THR A 90 -12.07 4.38 4.68
CA THR A 90 -11.07 5.36 5.09
C THR A 90 -11.08 6.55 4.13
N ALA A 91 -10.61 7.69 4.57
CA ALA A 91 -10.54 8.89 3.75
C ALA A 91 -9.43 8.84 2.69
N ASN A 92 -8.50 7.88 2.81
CA ASN A 92 -7.36 7.76 1.92
C ASN A 92 -6.92 6.31 1.73
N MET A 93 -6.15 6.07 0.66
CA MET A 93 -5.65 4.74 0.31
C MET A 93 -4.52 4.27 1.22
N PHE A 94 -3.76 5.19 1.82
CA PHE A 94 -2.70 4.88 2.77
C PHE A 94 -3.23 4.11 3.99
N GLU A 95 -4.34 4.57 4.57
CA GLU A 95 -5.00 3.84 5.67
C GLU A 95 -5.70 2.56 5.20
N ALA A 96 -6.32 2.57 4.01
CA ALA A 96 -7.08 1.43 3.50
C ALA A 96 -6.21 0.18 3.33
N ILE A 97 -4.97 0.32 2.87
CA ILE A 97 -4.06 -0.79 2.58
C ILE A 97 -3.65 -1.58 3.83
N ALA A 98 -3.84 -1.03 5.04
CA ALA A 98 -3.60 -1.73 6.31
C ALA A 98 -4.44 -3.01 6.49
N MET A 99 -5.52 -3.18 5.71
CA MET A 99 -6.31 -4.41 5.70
C MET A 99 -5.60 -5.59 5.02
N VAL A 100 -4.48 -5.35 4.33
CA VAL A 100 -3.70 -6.37 3.63
C VAL A 100 -2.65 -6.96 4.57
N ASN A 101 -2.69 -8.27 4.79
CA ASN A 101 -1.72 -8.95 5.67
C ASN A 101 -0.27 -8.77 5.16
N GLY A 102 0.67 -8.50 6.08
CA GLY A 102 2.07 -8.21 5.75
C GLY A 102 2.33 -6.83 5.14
N VAL A 103 1.30 -5.99 5.04
CA VAL A 103 1.40 -4.59 4.63
C VAL A 103 1.03 -3.69 5.79
N LYS A 104 1.94 -2.79 6.17
CA LYS A 104 1.74 -1.86 7.31
C LYS A 104 1.95 -0.42 6.84
N PRO A 105 0.92 0.44 6.86
CA PRO A 105 1.13 1.88 6.87
C PRO A 105 1.86 2.26 8.16
N GLN A 106 3.07 2.79 8.04
CA GLN A 106 3.87 3.26 9.15
C GLN A 106 3.80 4.78 9.20
N LEU A 107 3.51 5.33 10.39
CA LEU A 107 3.62 6.77 10.65
C LEU A 107 5.06 7.08 11.06
N ASN A 108 5.70 8.01 10.40
CA ASN A 108 7.09 8.42 10.63
C ASN A 108 7.17 9.72 11.45
N CYS A 109 6.05 10.42 11.58
CA CYS A 109 5.92 11.65 12.37
C CYS A 109 4.59 11.63 13.14
N ALA A 110 4.63 11.83 14.44
CA ALA A 110 3.44 11.87 15.29
C ALA A 110 2.64 13.17 15.17
N VAL A 111 3.25 14.27 14.71
CA VAL A 111 2.63 15.59 14.57
C VAL A 111 1.88 15.73 13.25
N CYS A 112 2.56 15.53 12.12
CA CYS A 112 1.92 15.69 10.80
C CYS A 112 1.25 14.41 10.29
N ASN A 113 1.38 13.26 10.99
CA ASN A 113 0.86 11.94 10.60
C ASN A 113 1.22 11.58 9.14
N THR A 114 2.43 11.89 8.73
CA THR A 114 3.01 11.44 7.47
C THR A 114 3.67 10.09 7.69
N GLY A 115 3.75 9.31 6.62
CA GLY A 115 4.32 7.98 6.71
C GLY A 115 4.40 7.29 5.35
N ASP A 116 4.88 6.06 5.36
CA ASP A 116 5.08 5.23 4.17
C ASP A 116 4.48 3.83 4.35
N ILE A 117 4.55 2.99 3.31
CA ILE A 117 3.96 1.64 3.34
C ILE A 117 5.06 0.60 3.39
N HIS A 118 5.14 -0.09 4.51
CA HIS A 118 6.03 -1.23 4.72
C HIS A 118 5.43 -2.53 4.19
N ILE A 119 6.20 -3.31 3.44
CA ILE A 119 5.85 -4.69 3.04
C ILE A 119 6.84 -5.65 3.70
N ASN A 120 6.32 -6.62 4.45
CA ASN A 120 7.13 -7.62 5.15
C ASN A 120 8.22 -7.00 6.05
N GLY A 121 7.92 -5.85 6.66
CA GLY A 121 8.83 -5.10 7.53
C GLY A 121 9.90 -4.27 6.79
N LEU A 122 9.92 -4.31 5.47
CA LEU A 122 10.76 -3.42 4.68
C LEU A 122 10.09 -2.05 4.53
N GLU A 123 10.85 -0.99 4.70
CA GLU A 123 10.43 0.41 4.64
C GLU A 123 9.82 0.77 3.29
N GLY A 124 9.02 1.84 3.25
CA GLY A 124 8.31 2.27 2.06
C GLY A 124 9.18 2.62 0.88
N ALA A 125 10.41 3.02 1.13
CA ALA A 125 11.42 3.25 0.10
C ALA A 125 11.73 2.01 -0.76
N TYR A 126 11.47 0.79 -0.26
CA TYR A 126 11.61 -0.48 -0.99
C TYR A 126 10.30 -0.97 -1.62
N THR A 127 9.20 -0.25 -1.39
CA THR A 127 7.89 -0.57 -1.92
C THR A 127 7.59 0.28 -3.14
N MET A 128 7.47 -0.34 -4.31
CA MET A 128 7.08 0.38 -5.51
C MET A 128 5.57 0.53 -5.61
N ILE A 129 5.08 1.76 -5.73
CA ILE A 129 3.66 2.07 -5.88
C ILE A 129 3.37 2.50 -7.32
N LEU A 130 2.45 1.79 -7.96
CA LEU A 130 2.05 2.02 -9.34
C LEU A 130 0.57 2.43 -9.42
N ILE A 131 0.24 3.23 -10.42
CA ILE A 131 -1.14 3.47 -10.85
C ILE A 131 -1.26 3.01 -12.30
N ASP A 132 -2.17 2.06 -12.58
CA ASP A 132 -2.34 1.42 -13.89
C ASP A 132 -1.01 0.88 -14.47
N GLY A 133 -0.15 0.34 -13.62
CA GLY A 133 1.16 -0.23 -14.00
C GLY A 133 2.28 0.80 -14.22
N MET A 134 2.05 2.09 -13.95
CA MET A 134 3.05 3.15 -14.13
C MET A 134 3.57 3.67 -12.80
N PRO A 135 4.89 3.87 -12.64
CA PRO A 135 5.51 4.36 -11.41
C PRO A 135 5.26 5.86 -11.25
N ILE A 136 4.12 6.21 -10.71
CA ILE A 136 3.70 7.61 -10.49
C ILE A 136 4.05 8.06 -9.07
N VAL A 137 4.05 7.12 -8.11
CA VAL A 137 4.35 7.39 -6.72
C VAL A 137 5.77 6.90 -6.43
N SER A 138 6.71 7.81 -6.27
CA SER A 138 8.11 7.52 -5.93
C SER A 138 8.75 8.67 -5.19
N SER A 139 9.72 8.40 -4.33
CA SER A 139 10.46 9.39 -3.55
C SER A 139 9.53 10.35 -2.78
N LEU A 140 9.68 11.66 -2.91
CA LEU A 140 8.87 12.69 -2.23
C LEU A 140 7.36 12.43 -2.27
N SER A 141 6.87 11.81 -3.34
CA SER A 141 5.46 11.50 -3.50
C SER A 141 5.00 10.23 -2.77
N THR A 142 5.88 9.43 -2.21
CA THR A 142 5.52 8.19 -1.50
C THR A 142 4.66 8.51 -0.28
N VAL A 143 4.98 9.58 0.41
CA VAL A 143 4.28 10.04 1.61
C VAL A 143 2.90 10.64 1.28
N TYR A 144 2.78 11.43 0.20
CA TYR A 144 1.56 12.21 -0.09
C TYR A 144 0.76 11.70 -1.28
N GLY A 145 1.38 10.92 -2.17
CA GLY A 145 0.78 10.52 -3.45
C GLY A 145 -0.45 9.61 -3.32
N LEU A 146 -0.52 8.80 -2.27
CA LEU A 146 -1.65 7.90 -2.02
C LEU A 146 -2.85 8.59 -1.40
N SER A 147 -2.64 9.70 -0.70
CA SER A 147 -3.70 10.38 0.07
C SER A 147 -4.84 10.89 -0.80
N GLY A 148 -4.58 11.30 -2.03
CA GLY A 148 -5.56 11.92 -2.91
C GLY A 148 -6.08 11.01 -4.04
N ILE A 149 -5.95 9.69 -3.93
CA ILE A 149 -6.57 8.78 -4.91
C ILE A 149 -8.01 8.53 -4.48
N PRO A 150 -9.02 8.97 -5.26
CA PRO A 150 -10.43 8.76 -4.91
C PRO A 150 -10.75 7.26 -4.84
N ASN A 151 -11.31 6.80 -3.72
CA ASN A 151 -11.74 5.41 -3.58
C ASN A 151 -12.79 5.01 -4.63
N SER A 152 -13.60 5.97 -5.08
CA SER A 152 -14.60 5.78 -6.13
C SER A 152 -13.98 5.41 -7.48
N LEU A 153 -12.72 5.77 -7.70
CA LEU A 153 -11.98 5.52 -8.95
C LEU A 153 -11.32 4.14 -8.99
N ILE A 154 -11.04 3.54 -7.84
CA ILE A 154 -10.31 2.27 -7.74
C ILE A 154 -11.21 1.12 -8.19
N ASP A 155 -10.69 0.27 -9.07
CA ASP A 155 -11.28 -0.99 -9.45
C ASP A 155 -10.78 -2.12 -8.53
N ARG A 156 -9.45 -2.26 -8.45
CA ARG A 156 -8.77 -3.23 -7.60
C ARG A 156 -7.35 -2.77 -7.24
N ILE A 157 -6.77 -3.43 -6.26
CA ILE A 157 -5.36 -3.26 -5.90
C ILE A 157 -4.67 -4.61 -6.01
N GLU A 158 -3.53 -4.60 -6.67
CA GLU A 158 -2.68 -5.77 -6.86
C GLU A 158 -1.44 -5.62 -5.98
N VAL A 159 -1.18 -6.59 -5.11
CA VAL A 159 -0.04 -6.58 -4.19
C VAL A 159 0.87 -7.77 -4.50
N THR A 160 2.09 -7.48 -4.89
CA THR A 160 3.16 -8.47 -5.07
C THR A 160 4.15 -8.30 -3.93
N LYS A 161 4.31 -9.34 -3.10
CA LYS A 161 5.26 -9.35 -1.99
C LYS A 161 6.55 -10.04 -2.44
N GLY A 162 7.68 -9.34 -2.37
CA GLY A 162 8.98 -9.82 -2.84
C GLY A 162 9.30 -9.46 -4.29
N PRO A 163 10.22 -10.20 -4.96
CA PRO A 163 10.72 -9.82 -6.29
C PRO A 163 9.60 -9.86 -7.34
N ALA A 164 9.29 -8.70 -7.92
CA ALA A 164 8.28 -8.56 -8.96
C ALA A 164 8.88 -8.83 -10.36
N SER A 165 8.10 -8.71 -11.43
CA SER A 165 8.56 -8.84 -12.82
C SER A 165 9.62 -7.81 -13.20
N SER A 166 10.51 -8.18 -14.11
CA SER A 166 11.56 -7.29 -14.68
C SER A 166 10.99 -6.03 -15.35
N ILE A 167 9.70 -6.06 -15.72
CA ILE A 167 8.97 -4.95 -16.33
C ILE A 167 8.93 -3.72 -15.41
N TYR A 168 8.79 -3.92 -14.09
CA TYR A 168 8.59 -2.81 -13.13
C TYR A 168 9.88 -2.07 -12.76
N GLY A 169 11.04 -2.64 -13.06
CA GLY A 169 12.33 -2.03 -12.75
C GLY A 169 13.04 -2.65 -11.55
N SER A 170 14.26 -2.20 -11.33
CA SER A 170 15.14 -2.70 -10.27
C SER A 170 14.78 -2.18 -8.87
N GLU A 171 14.03 -1.08 -8.78
CA GLU A 171 13.66 -0.43 -7.51
C GLU A 171 12.57 -1.18 -6.73
N ALA A 172 11.84 -2.11 -7.36
CA ALA A 172 10.83 -2.96 -6.69
C ALA A 172 11.51 -4.07 -5.86
N MET A 173 12.13 -3.70 -4.75
CA MET A 173 12.95 -4.58 -3.92
C MET A 173 12.10 -5.34 -2.89
N GLY A 174 11.25 -4.64 -2.15
CA GLY A 174 10.36 -5.21 -1.13
C GLY A 174 9.04 -5.74 -1.69
N GLY A 175 8.57 -5.14 -2.77
CA GLY A 175 7.31 -5.51 -3.41
C GLY A 175 6.73 -4.40 -4.26
N VAL A 176 5.54 -4.69 -4.82
CA VAL A 176 4.80 -3.77 -5.68
C VAL A 176 3.35 -3.68 -5.22
N ILE A 177 2.84 -2.47 -5.09
CA ILE A 177 1.42 -2.16 -4.93
C ILE A 177 0.96 -1.46 -6.20
N ASN A 178 0.09 -2.10 -6.98
CA ASN A 178 -0.42 -1.55 -8.22
C ASN A 178 -1.91 -1.23 -8.08
N ILE A 179 -2.25 0.05 -8.10
CA ILE A 179 -3.62 0.54 -8.00
C ILE A 179 -4.19 0.59 -9.42
N ILE A 180 -5.16 -0.27 -9.71
CA ILE A 180 -5.84 -0.30 -10.98
C ILE A 180 -7.08 0.58 -10.90
N THR A 181 -7.13 1.59 -11.76
CA THR A 181 -8.27 2.51 -11.81
C THR A 181 -9.36 1.98 -12.75
N LYS A 182 -10.62 2.35 -12.47
CA LYS A 182 -11.77 1.93 -13.27
C LYS A 182 -11.58 2.30 -14.75
N ASN A 183 -11.99 1.38 -15.60
CA ASN A 183 -12.11 1.66 -17.03
C ASN A 183 -13.36 2.52 -17.27
N ALA A 184 -13.21 3.68 -17.92
CA ALA A 184 -14.32 4.59 -18.19
C ALA A 184 -15.43 3.95 -19.03
N LEU A 185 -15.10 2.94 -19.87
CA LEU A 185 -16.08 2.20 -20.68
C LEU A 185 -17.05 1.38 -19.84
N GLN A 186 -16.58 0.85 -18.70
CA GLN A 186 -17.33 -0.06 -17.81
C GLN A 186 -17.77 0.61 -16.51
N ALA A 187 -17.27 1.83 -16.24
CA ALA A 187 -17.62 2.58 -15.04
C ALA A 187 -19.12 2.89 -15.00
N PRO A 188 -19.71 3.04 -13.80
CA PRO A 188 -21.06 3.59 -13.64
C PRO A 188 -21.16 4.98 -14.27
N ASP A 189 -22.36 5.36 -14.71
CA ASP A 189 -22.60 6.70 -15.26
C ASP A 189 -22.39 7.77 -14.19
N PHE A 190 -22.78 7.46 -12.95
CA PHE A 190 -22.56 8.32 -11.79
C PHE A 190 -22.33 7.47 -10.53
N SER A 191 -21.40 7.89 -9.69
CA SER A 191 -21.24 7.36 -8.34
C SER A 191 -20.78 8.44 -7.36
N THR A 192 -21.27 8.36 -6.14
CA THR A 192 -20.84 9.24 -5.04
C THR A 192 -20.72 8.45 -3.74
N ASP A 193 -19.80 8.86 -2.88
CA ASP A 193 -19.59 8.36 -1.53
C ASP A 193 -19.33 9.57 -0.62
N VAL A 194 -20.19 9.80 0.35
CA VAL A 194 -20.06 10.88 1.34
C VAL A 194 -19.94 10.24 2.70
N MET A 195 -18.88 10.56 3.44
CA MET A 195 -18.63 10.05 4.77
C MET A 195 -18.30 11.20 5.72
N THR A 196 -18.85 11.14 6.92
CA THR A 196 -18.52 12.06 8.01
C THR A 196 -18.28 11.28 9.30
N GLY A 197 -17.50 11.85 10.20
CA GLY A 197 -17.21 11.28 11.52
C GLY A 197 -17.58 12.22 12.67
N ASN A 198 -17.58 11.67 13.89
CA ASN A 198 -17.89 12.41 15.09
C ASN A 198 -16.84 13.47 15.47
N GLN A 199 -15.65 13.41 14.91
CA GLN A 199 -14.60 14.40 15.09
C GLN A 199 -14.71 15.56 14.08
N GLY A 200 -15.69 15.52 13.16
CA GLY A 200 -15.97 16.58 12.18
C GLY A 200 -15.24 16.41 10.85
N GLU A 201 -14.66 15.22 10.58
CA GLU A 201 -14.14 14.92 9.27
C GLU A 201 -15.25 14.78 8.22
N ILE A 202 -14.99 15.25 7.00
CA ILE A 202 -15.86 15.10 5.84
C ILE A 202 -15.03 14.57 4.70
N ASN A 203 -15.44 13.45 4.10
CA ASN A 203 -14.89 12.93 2.86
C ASN A 203 -15.98 12.84 1.80
N LEU A 204 -15.75 13.42 0.64
CA LEU A 204 -16.64 13.42 -0.50
C LEU A 204 -15.91 12.85 -1.71
N ASP A 205 -16.42 11.76 -2.26
CA ASP A 205 -16.01 11.17 -3.53
C ASP A 205 -17.16 11.28 -4.55
N ILE A 206 -16.87 11.81 -5.72
CA ILE A 206 -17.81 11.85 -6.84
C ILE A 206 -17.10 11.33 -8.09
N ALA A 207 -17.74 10.47 -8.84
CA ALA A 207 -17.29 10.08 -10.17
C ALA A 207 -18.45 10.08 -11.17
N LYS A 208 -18.22 10.65 -12.34
CA LYS A 208 -19.22 10.76 -13.41
C LYS A 208 -18.60 10.42 -14.76
N LYS A 209 -19.29 9.60 -15.54
CA LYS A 209 -18.98 9.40 -16.94
C LYS A 209 -19.43 10.67 -17.71
N VAL A 210 -18.45 11.49 -18.12
CA VAL A 210 -18.72 12.82 -18.75
C VAL A 210 -18.99 12.66 -20.22
N PHE A 211 -18.27 11.72 -20.86
CA PHE A 211 -18.46 11.37 -22.26
C PHE A 211 -18.53 9.86 -22.40
N ASP A 212 -19.47 9.40 -23.21
CA ASP A 212 -19.55 8.02 -23.69
C ASP A 212 -20.11 8.00 -25.11
N ASN A 213 -19.26 7.68 -26.06
CA ASN A 213 -19.63 7.62 -27.46
C ASN A 213 -19.00 6.38 -28.15
N LYS A 214 -19.16 6.27 -29.47
CA LYS A 214 -18.65 5.12 -30.24
C LYS A 214 -17.14 4.98 -30.21
N ASN A 215 -16.37 6.03 -29.91
CA ASN A 215 -14.93 6.09 -30.06
C ASN A 215 -14.21 6.09 -28.70
N PHE A 216 -14.80 6.69 -27.66
CA PHE A 216 -14.17 6.81 -26.35
C PHE A 216 -15.20 7.03 -25.25
N SER A 217 -14.77 6.78 -24.00
CA SER A 217 -15.47 7.17 -22.78
C SER A 217 -14.51 7.91 -21.85
N SER A 218 -15.04 8.86 -21.10
CA SER A 218 -14.28 9.64 -20.11
C SER A 218 -14.97 9.60 -18.76
N LEU A 219 -14.17 9.27 -17.72
CA LEU A 219 -14.58 9.26 -16.32
C LEU A 219 -13.90 10.40 -15.58
N LEU A 220 -14.70 11.37 -15.14
CA LEU A 220 -14.24 12.46 -14.26
C LEU A 220 -14.52 12.07 -12.81
N SER A 221 -13.52 12.22 -11.93
CA SER A 221 -13.66 11.98 -10.50
C SER A 221 -13.11 13.14 -9.68
N LEU A 222 -13.79 13.43 -8.58
CA LEU A 222 -13.42 14.44 -7.58
C LEU A 222 -13.37 13.78 -6.21
N ASN A 223 -12.30 14.00 -5.45
CA ASN A 223 -12.24 13.75 -4.02
C ASN A 223 -12.03 15.07 -3.28
N TYR A 224 -12.80 15.30 -2.25
CA TYR A 224 -12.61 16.40 -1.31
C TYR A 224 -12.60 15.85 0.11
N PHE A 225 -11.56 16.17 0.87
CA PHE A 225 -11.45 15.81 2.29
C PHE A 225 -11.18 17.05 3.11
N TYR A 226 -11.91 17.18 4.19
CA TYR A 226 -11.76 18.29 5.15
C TYR A 226 -11.79 17.76 6.58
N PHE A 227 -10.82 18.19 7.38
CA PHE A 227 -10.78 18.05 8.82
C PHE A 227 -10.18 19.32 9.44
N GLY A 228 -10.96 20.03 10.26
CA GLY A 228 -10.58 21.34 10.77
C GLY A 228 -10.59 21.46 12.30
N ASN A 229 -10.85 20.36 13.03
CA ASN A 229 -10.96 20.40 14.49
C ASN A 229 -9.63 20.02 15.15
N ARG A 230 -9.14 20.88 16.04
CA ARG A 230 -7.99 20.60 16.87
C ARG A 230 -8.40 19.74 18.04
N ILE A 231 -7.76 18.59 18.19
CA ILE A 231 -8.03 17.58 19.21
C ILE A 231 -6.72 17.19 19.85
N ASP A 232 -6.69 17.22 21.18
CA ASP A 232 -5.57 16.81 22.03
C ASP A 232 -6.14 15.98 23.18
N HIS A 233 -6.13 14.65 23.06
CA HIS A 233 -6.66 13.75 24.07
C HIS A 233 -5.62 13.40 25.15
N ASN A 234 -4.35 13.35 24.80
CA ASN A 234 -3.25 12.99 25.67
C ASN A 234 -2.73 14.18 26.49
N LYS A 235 -3.16 15.40 26.16
CA LYS A 235 -2.85 16.67 26.85
C LYS A 235 -1.37 17.04 26.77
N ASP A 236 -0.73 16.77 25.65
CA ASP A 236 0.64 17.18 25.37
C ASP A 236 0.75 18.54 24.68
N ASN A 237 -0.40 19.22 24.46
CA ASN A 237 -0.53 20.50 23.76
C ASN A 237 -0.33 20.39 22.25
N PHE A 238 -0.27 19.17 21.66
CA PHE A 238 -0.19 18.96 20.21
C PHE A 238 -1.48 18.37 19.66
N THR A 239 -1.71 18.57 18.38
CA THR A 239 -2.87 17.98 17.69
C THR A 239 -2.67 16.48 17.48
N ASP A 240 -3.57 15.63 17.98
CA ASP A 240 -3.56 14.16 17.76
C ASP A 240 -3.74 13.77 16.29
N THR A 241 -4.38 14.64 15.52
CA THR A 241 -4.68 14.47 14.11
C THR A 241 -4.41 15.76 13.37
N PRO A 242 -3.65 15.76 12.29
CA PRO A 242 -3.41 16.98 11.52
C PRO A 242 -4.69 17.50 10.90
N LEU A 243 -4.87 18.81 10.93
CA LEU A 243 -5.88 19.48 10.13
C LEU A 243 -5.56 19.28 8.65
N GLN A 244 -6.58 19.05 7.83
CA GLN A 244 -6.40 18.81 6.41
C GLN A 244 -7.50 19.46 5.57
N ASN A 245 -7.09 20.08 4.49
CA ASN A 245 -7.97 20.53 3.42
C ASN A 245 -7.40 20.03 2.09
N ARG A 246 -8.03 19.03 1.48
CA ARG A 246 -7.50 18.30 0.34
C ARG A 246 -8.51 18.23 -0.79
N ILE A 247 -8.05 18.51 -2.00
CA ILE A 247 -8.82 18.32 -3.23
C ILE A 247 -8.01 17.50 -4.24
N SER A 248 -8.65 16.55 -4.89
CA SER A 248 -8.08 15.77 -6.00
C SER A 248 -9.08 15.68 -7.13
N VAL A 249 -8.67 16.06 -8.32
CA VAL A 249 -9.45 15.95 -9.54
C VAL A 249 -8.74 14.97 -10.47
N PHE A 250 -9.47 13.98 -10.95
CA PHE A 250 -8.95 12.94 -11.84
C PHE A 250 -9.86 12.80 -13.06
N ASN A 251 -9.26 12.75 -14.24
CA ASN A 251 -10.00 12.48 -15.48
C ASN A 251 -9.28 11.40 -16.29
N LYS A 252 -9.96 10.29 -16.57
CA LYS A 252 -9.44 9.16 -17.36
C LYS A 252 -10.26 8.98 -18.63
N TRP A 253 -9.56 8.83 -19.76
CA TRP A 253 -10.10 8.59 -21.08
C TRP A 253 -9.70 7.21 -21.56
N ASN A 254 -10.68 6.40 -21.97
CA ASN A 254 -10.47 5.10 -22.59
C ASN A 254 -11.03 5.11 -24.00
N PHE A 255 -10.23 4.67 -24.98
CA PHE A 255 -10.57 4.71 -26.39
C PHE A 255 -10.99 3.32 -26.86
N LYS A 256 -12.13 3.27 -27.59
CA LYS A 256 -12.61 2.08 -28.29
C LYS A 256 -11.87 1.98 -29.63
N ARG A 257 -10.96 1.04 -29.77
CA ARG A 257 -10.13 0.88 -30.97
C ARG A 257 -10.41 -0.45 -31.64
N LYS A 258 -10.11 -0.54 -32.96
CA LYS A 258 -10.19 -1.79 -33.72
C LYS A 258 -9.32 -2.86 -33.04
N GLU A 259 -9.78 -4.12 -33.09
CA GLU A 259 -9.07 -5.27 -32.51
C GLU A 259 -8.87 -5.14 -30.99
N ASN A 260 -9.73 -4.39 -30.28
CA ASN A 260 -9.65 -4.11 -28.87
C ASN A 260 -8.27 -3.59 -28.40
N ARG A 261 -7.51 -2.92 -29.29
CA ARG A 261 -6.21 -2.35 -28.95
C ARG A 261 -6.32 -1.33 -27.84
N GLN A 262 -5.46 -1.48 -26.85
CA GLN A 262 -5.47 -0.64 -25.68
C GLN A 262 -5.09 0.81 -26.00
N ALA A 263 -5.85 1.77 -25.49
CA ALA A 263 -5.48 3.17 -25.47
C ALA A 263 -6.23 3.87 -24.34
N SER A 264 -5.47 4.50 -23.48
CA SER A 264 -6.01 5.35 -22.41
C SER A 264 -5.01 6.43 -22.02
N PHE A 265 -5.52 7.53 -21.52
CA PHE A 265 -4.71 8.48 -20.75
C PHE A 265 -5.51 9.00 -19.57
N ALA A 266 -4.79 9.50 -18.56
CA ALA A 266 -5.37 10.10 -17.37
C ALA A 266 -4.60 11.36 -16.98
N LEU A 267 -5.34 12.29 -16.41
CA LEU A 267 -4.84 13.52 -15.80
C LEU A 267 -5.28 13.54 -14.34
N ARG A 268 -4.39 13.93 -13.45
CA ARG A 268 -4.71 14.15 -12.05
C ARG A 268 -4.09 15.46 -11.57
N TYR A 269 -4.89 16.24 -10.86
CA TYR A 269 -4.43 17.35 -10.06
C TYR A 269 -4.75 17.07 -8.59
N PHE A 270 -3.82 17.38 -7.70
CA PHE A 270 -3.93 17.18 -6.26
C PHE A 270 -3.37 18.39 -5.53
N TYR A 271 -4.12 18.88 -4.58
CA TYR A 271 -3.70 19.91 -3.63
C TYR A 271 -4.04 19.49 -2.21
N GLU A 272 -3.13 19.69 -1.28
CA GLU A 272 -3.36 19.47 0.15
C GLU A 272 -2.72 20.60 0.96
N ASP A 273 -3.49 21.14 1.91
CA ASP A 273 -3.07 21.98 3.02
C ASP A 273 -3.19 21.11 4.28
N ARG A 274 -2.05 20.81 4.92
CA ARG A 274 -1.95 19.97 6.10
C ARG A 274 -1.24 20.73 7.21
N PHE A 275 -1.76 20.61 8.43
CA PHE A 275 -1.18 21.20 9.62
C PHE A 275 -1.29 20.26 10.81
N GLY A 276 -0.17 20.05 11.54
CA GLY A 276 -0.10 19.48 12.88
C GLY A 276 0.80 20.35 13.76
N GLY A 277 0.55 20.41 15.07
CA GLY A 277 1.38 21.22 15.96
C GLY A 277 0.67 21.62 17.24
N GLU A 278 1.23 22.58 17.93
CA GLU A 278 0.68 23.10 19.18
C GLU A 278 -0.73 23.67 19.01
N MET A 279 -1.57 23.47 20.03
CA MET A 279 -2.99 23.82 20.00
C MET A 279 -3.28 25.30 19.77
N GLN A 280 -2.38 26.20 20.20
CA GLN A 280 -2.51 27.67 20.07
C GLN A 280 -1.95 28.22 18.74
N TRP A 281 -1.28 27.40 17.91
CA TRP A 281 -0.67 27.85 16.65
C TRP A 281 -1.68 28.55 15.74
N GLN A 282 -1.25 29.62 15.09
CA GLN A 282 -2.01 30.37 14.08
C GLN A 282 -1.17 30.49 12.79
N LYS A 283 -1.79 30.87 11.67
CA LYS A 283 -1.07 31.00 10.38
C LYS A 283 0.09 31.99 10.42
N GLU A 284 0.03 32.97 11.28
CA GLU A 284 1.06 33.96 11.51
C GLU A 284 2.31 33.40 12.16
N ASN A 285 2.19 32.24 12.85
CA ASN A 285 3.31 31.53 13.46
C ASN A 285 4.08 30.62 12.45
N ARG A 286 3.63 30.55 11.17
CA ARG A 286 4.29 29.72 10.19
C ARG A 286 5.74 30.14 9.94
N GLY A 287 6.69 29.28 10.35
CA GLY A 287 8.14 29.56 10.23
C GLY A 287 8.69 30.47 11.32
N SER A 288 7.92 30.75 12.40
CA SER A 288 8.43 31.42 13.60
C SER A 288 8.94 30.39 14.61
N ASP A 289 9.67 30.87 15.61
CA ASP A 289 10.18 30.12 16.76
C ASP A 289 9.35 30.34 18.05
N ASP A 290 8.16 30.94 17.93
CA ASP A 290 7.28 31.23 19.08
C ASP A 290 6.36 30.07 19.42
N VAL A 291 5.72 29.47 18.39
CA VAL A 291 4.75 28.37 18.53
C VAL A 291 5.01 27.32 17.45
N TYR A 292 5.27 26.10 17.86
CA TYR A 292 5.64 25.02 16.95
C TYR A 292 4.47 24.53 16.11
N GLY A 293 4.73 24.35 14.82
CA GLY A 293 3.77 23.74 13.91
C GLY A 293 4.43 23.21 12.65
N GLU A 294 3.92 22.09 12.16
CA GLU A 294 4.28 21.48 10.89
C GLU A 294 3.21 21.83 9.87
N SER A 295 3.49 22.82 9.02
CA SER A 295 2.58 23.34 8.00
C SER A 295 3.06 22.91 6.62
N ILE A 296 2.28 22.13 5.88
CA ILE A 296 2.69 21.46 4.66
C ILE A 296 1.67 21.76 3.56
N TYR A 297 2.11 22.48 2.52
CA TYR A 297 1.35 22.71 1.29
C TYR A 297 1.91 21.82 0.18
N THR A 298 1.04 20.99 -0.40
CA THR A 298 1.41 20.07 -1.48
C THR A 298 0.61 20.38 -2.75
N ASN A 299 1.31 20.59 -3.87
CA ASN A 299 0.74 20.68 -5.21
C ASN A 299 1.29 19.56 -6.08
N ARG A 300 0.41 18.84 -6.74
CA ARG A 300 0.82 17.73 -7.60
C ARG A 300 0.00 17.68 -8.88
N PHE A 301 0.70 17.45 -9.99
CA PHE A 301 0.09 17.20 -11.30
C PHE A 301 0.65 15.91 -11.87
N GLU A 302 -0.22 15.07 -12.41
CA GLU A 302 0.12 13.80 -13.03
C GLU A 302 -0.56 13.67 -14.39
N PHE A 303 0.21 13.15 -15.33
CA PHE A 303 -0.29 12.75 -16.64
C PHE A 303 0.27 11.36 -16.97
N PHE A 304 -0.59 10.41 -17.33
CA PHE A 304 -0.12 9.07 -17.66
C PHE A 304 -1.06 8.34 -18.60
N GLY A 305 -0.56 7.34 -19.29
CA GLY A 305 -1.36 6.58 -20.21
C GLY A 305 -0.64 5.40 -20.85
N ILE A 306 -1.42 4.68 -21.64
CA ILE A 306 -0.97 3.54 -22.44
C ILE A 306 -1.51 3.65 -23.85
N TYR A 307 -0.70 3.28 -24.83
CA TYR A 307 -1.09 3.25 -26.22
C TYR A 307 -0.51 2.01 -26.92
N GLN A 308 -1.38 1.11 -27.35
CA GLN A 308 -0.97 -0.02 -28.19
C GLN A 308 -0.82 0.44 -29.65
N LEU A 309 0.39 0.24 -30.20
CA LEU A 309 0.67 0.60 -31.59
C LEU A 309 -0.16 -0.23 -32.58
N PRO A 310 -0.58 0.35 -33.72
CA PRO A 310 -1.36 -0.33 -34.74
C PRO A 310 -0.48 -1.24 -35.63
N LEU A 311 0.30 -2.09 -35.00
CA LEU A 311 1.21 -3.05 -35.65
C LEU A 311 0.65 -4.47 -35.52
N LYS A 312 1.17 -5.41 -36.34
CA LYS A 312 0.83 -6.82 -36.27
C LYS A 312 1.28 -7.46 -34.94
N GLU A 313 2.45 -7.08 -34.49
CA GLU A 313 2.99 -7.49 -33.19
C GLU A 313 2.44 -6.56 -32.10
N LYS A 314 2.32 -7.07 -30.87
CA LYS A 314 1.82 -6.28 -29.75
C LYS A 314 2.94 -5.39 -29.17
N PHE A 315 2.89 -4.11 -29.51
CA PHE A 315 3.74 -3.07 -28.93
C PHE A 315 2.89 -2.14 -28.09
N LEU A 316 3.29 -1.92 -26.85
CA LEU A 316 2.63 -1.04 -25.89
C LEU A 316 3.58 0.09 -25.49
N LEU A 317 3.21 1.32 -25.77
CA LEU A 317 3.86 2.51 -25.23
C LEU A 317 3.14 2.89 -23.94
N GLN A 318 3.89 2.92 -22.83
CA GLN A 318 3.47 3.44 -21.54
C GLN A 318 4.23 4.72 -21.25
N TYR A 319 3.53 5.70 -20.73
CA TYR A 319 4.15 7.00 -20.42
C TYR A 319 3.52 7.60 -19.19
N SER A 320 4.35 8.25 -18.37
CA SER A 320 3.86 9.09 -17.28
C SER A 320 4.79 10.28 -17.06
N TYR A 321 4.18 11.36 -16.61
CA TYR A 321 4.86 12.54 -16.11
C TYR A 321 4.18 12.96 -14.82
N ASN A 322 4.96 13.18 -13.78
CA ASN A 322 4.47 13.78 -12.56
C ASN A 322 5.33 14.99 -12.15
N TYR A 323 4.65 15.97 -11.63
CA TYR A 323 5.20 17.15 -11.01
C TYR A 323 4.69 17.21 -9.59
N HIS A 324 5.59 17.32 -8.62
CA HIS A 324 5.29 17.49 -7.21
C HIS A 324 6.05 18.71 -6.68
N HIS A 325 5.32 19.58 -6.00
CA HIS A 325 5.88 20.73 -5.32
C HIS A 325 5.36 20.75 -3.89
N GLN A 326 6.28 20.88 -2.94
CA GLN A 326 6.01 20.92 -1.52
C GLN A 326 6.60 22.20 -0.95
N ASP A 327 5.81 22.93 -0.18
CA ASP A 327 6.20 24.11 0.61
C ASP A 327 5.81 23.84 2.06
N SER A 328 6.81 23.57 2.90
CA SER A 328 6.62 23.13 4.28
C SER A 328 7.45 23.96 5.25
N PHE A 329 6.95 24.05 6.46
CA PHE A 329 7.70 24.47 7.63
C PHE A 329 7.51 23.45 8.75
N TYR A 330 8.59 23.06 9.37
CA TYR A 330 8.67 22.22 10.56
C TYR A 330 9.23 23.09 11.68
N GLY A 331 8.33 23.68 12.51
CA GLY A 331 8.70 24.81 13.37
C GLY A 331 9.20 25.98 12.54
N ASN A 332 10.45 26.39 12.76
CA ASN A 332 11.14 27.44 12.00
C ASN A 332 11.96 26.92 10.80
N THR A 333 12.06 25.60 10.63
CA THR A 333 12.82 24.98 9.53
C THR A 333 11.99 24.91 8.26
N SER A 334 12.43 25.61 7.22
CA SER A 334 11.80 25.61 5.91
C SER A 334 12.23 24.40 5.07
N TYR A 335 11.26 23.75 4.44
CA TYR A 335 11.51 22.72 3.42
C TYR A 335 10.70 23.03 2.16
N LEU A 336 11.40 23.46 1.12
CA LEU A 336 10.85 23.79 -0.18
C LEU A 336 11.39 22.82 -1.22
N ALA A 337 10.56 21.95 -1.77
CA ALA A 337 11.02 20.90 -2.66
C ALA A 337 10.18 20.79 -3.94
N THR A 338 10.87 20.49 -5.04
CA THR A 338 10.26 20.25 -6.35
C THR A 338 10.80 18.95 -6.95
N GLN A 339 9.91 18.03 -7.27
CA GLN A 339 10.25 16.79 -7.98
C GLN A 339 9.49 16.71 -9.31
N LYS A 340 10.20 16.30 -10.39
CA LYS A 340 9.60 15.99 -11.69
C LYS A 340 10.11 14.61 -12.12
N VAL A 341 9.18 13.71 -12.47
CA VAL A 341 9.54 12.38 -12.95
C VAL A 341 8.86 12.13 -14.29
N LEU A 342 9.69 11.87 -15.29
CA LEU A 342 9.27 11.40 -16.62
C LEU A 342 9.56 9.90 -16.72
N PHE A 343 8.57 9.12 -17.11
CA PHE A 343 8.70 7.69 -17.38
C PHE A 343 8.15 7.38 -18.78
N LEU A 344 8.96 6.70 -19.58
CA LEU A 344 8.59 6.19 -20.89
C LEU A 344 8.99 4.72 -20.97
N GLN A 345 8.10 3.86 -21.42
CA GLN A 345 8.39 2.43 -21.61
C GLN A 345 7.74 1.93 -22.88
N MET A 346 8.53 1.28 -23.73
CA MET A 346 8.03 0.55 -24.91
C MET A 346 8.15 -0.93 -24.61
N ASN A 347 7.03 -1.65 -24.64
CA ASN A 347 6.94 -3.09 -24.40
C ASN A 347 6.58 -3.81 -25.69
N TRP A 348 7.28 -4.87 -26.00
CA TRP A 348 6.92 -5.83 -27.03
C TRP A 348 6.56 -7.17 -26.38
N GLU A 349 5.50 -7.79 -26.87
CA GLU A 349 5.01 -9.06 -26.37
C GLU A 349 4.65 -9.97 -27.55
N LYS A 350 5.09 -11.24 -27.47
CA LYS A 350 4.84 -12.23 -28.50
C LYS A 350 4.73 -13.63 -27.94
N GLN A 351 3.64 -14.31 -28.30
CA GLN A 351 3.49 -15.73 -28.03
C GLN A 351 4.21 -16.54 -29.12
N LEU A 352 5.13 -17.40 -28.73
CA LEU A 352 5.86 -18.34 -29.60
C LEU A 352 5.71 -19.77 -29.06
N GLY A 353 4.66 -20.47 -29.51
CA GLY A 353 4.33 -21.79 -28.97
C GLY A 353 4.08 -21.74 -27.47
N LYS A 354 4.92 -22.40 -26.68
CA LYS A 354 4.86 -22.43 -25.20
C LYS A 354 5.62 -21.28 -24.52
N HIS A 355 6.18 -20.36 -25.27
CA HIS A 355 6.95 -19.23 -24.77
C HIS A 355 6.18 -17.92 -24.96
N LEU A 356 5.97 -17.18 -23.90
CA LEU A 356 5.49 -15.80 -23.95
C LEU A 356 6.68 -14.86 -23.73
N LEU A 357 7.23 -14.36 -24.82
CA LEU A 357 8.36 -13.44 -24.81
C LEU A 357 7.85 -12.01 -24.57
N LYS A 358 8.49 -11.32 -23.63
CA LYS A 358 8.30 -9.91 -23.36
C LYS A 358 9.65 -9.22 -23.36
N SER A 359 9.76 -8.11 -24.05
CA SER A 359 10.96 -7.29 -24.08
C SER A 359 10.57 -5.82 -24.10
N GLY A 360 11.45 -4.96 -23.60
CA GLY A 360 11.18 -3.54 -23.66
C GLY A 360 12.35 -2.67 -23.27
N THR A 361 12.18 -1.38 -23.59
CA THR A 361 13.10 -0.33 -23.19
C THR A 361 12.40 0.68 -22.31
N THR A 362 13.12 1.22 -21.34
CA THR A 362 12.58 2.20 -20.39
C THR A 362 13.49 3.42 -20.30
N LEU A 363 12.89 4.58 -20.11
CA LEU A 363 13.54 5.81 -19.69
C LEU A 363 12.79 6.31 -18.45
N LYS A 364 13.49 6.39 -17.31
CA LYS A 364 13.02 7.12 -16.13
C LYS A 364 13.96 8.28 -15.90
N SER A 365 13.44 9.49 -15.87
CA SER A 365 14.24 10.69 -15.61
C SER A 365 13.64 11.43 -14.43
N THR A 366 14.39 11.51 -13.34
CA THR A 366 14.02 12.24 -12.14
C THR A 366 14.81 13.54 -12.04
N PHE A 367 14.11 14.65 -11.89
CA PHE A 367 14.63 15.94 -11.44
C PHE A 367 14.17 16.16 -10.01
N TYR A 368 15.08 16.51 -9.13
CA TYR A 368 14.79 16.83 -7.74
C TYR A 368 15.60 18.06 -7.30
N ASP A 369 14.96 18.96 -6.58
CA ASP A 369 15.50 20.23 -6.13
C ASP A 369 14.83 20.61 -4.79
N ASP A 370 15.63 20.93 -3.78
CA ASP A 370 15.14 21.41 -2.49
C ASP A 370 16.07 22.47 -1.89
N ASN A 371 15.72 23.01 -0.75
CA ASN A 371 16.53 24.00 -0.02
C ASN A 371 17.35 23.40 1.14
N THR A 372 17.65 22.06 1.07
CA THR A 372 18.44 21.37 2.08
C THR A 372 19.87 21.10 1.60
N PRO A 373 20.79 20.65 2.50
CA PRO A 373 22.11 20.17 2.09
C PRO A 373 22.07 19.02 1.07
N GLY A 374 20.95 18.28 0.96
CA GLY A 374 20.79 17.15 0.00
C GLY A 374 20.86 17.56 -1.47
N THR A 375 20.61 18.82 -1.81
CA THR A 375 20.77 19.39 -3.16
C THR A 375 21.74 20.58 -3.17
N ALA A 376 22.62 20.69 -2.18
CA ALA A 376 23.70 21.68 -2.16
C ALA A 376 25.04 21.04 -2.52
N ASN A 377 25.93 21.82 -3.14
CA ASN A 377 27.33 21.44 -3.30
C ASN A 377 28.14 21.79 -2.03
N ILE A 378 29.41 21.39 -1.98
CA ILE A 378 30.33 21.65 -0.85
C ILE A 378 30.46 23.16 -0.53
N ALA A 379 30.20 24.04 -1.50
CA ALA A 379 30.20 25.49 -1.31
C ALA A 379 28.86 26.05 -0.80
N GLY A 380 27.85 25.20 -0.57
CA GLY A 380 26.50 25.58 -0.17
C GLY A 380 25.63 26.14 -1.31
N GLU A 381 26.06 26.04 -2.57
CA GLU A 381 25.30 26.48 -3.72
C GLU A 381 24.30 25.40 -4.14
N ASN A 382 23.09 25.80 -4.52
CA ASN A 382 22.04 24.89 -4.97
C ASN A 382 22.48 24.10 -6.23
N GLN A 383 22.45 22.78 -6.17
CA GLN A 383 22.81 21.85 -7.24
C GLN A 383 21.71 20.77 -7.43
N PRO A 384 20.63 21.09 -8.16
CA PRO A 384 19.54 20.16 -8.37
C PRO A 384 19.97 18.82 -8.94
N MET A 385 19.45 17.74 -8.39
CA MET A 385 19.74 16.38 -8.84
C MET A 385 19.01 16.05 -10.13
N LYS A 386 19.73 15.52 -11.12
CA LYS A 386 19.18 14.97 -12.37
C LYS A 386 19.63 13.53 -12.53
N SER A 387 18.69 12.60 -12.43
CA SER A 387 18.94 11.15 -12.40
C SER A 387 18.20 10.44 -13.54
N PRO A 388 18.73 10.43 -14.78
CA PRO A 388 18.18 9.62 -15.85
C PRO A 388 18.67 8.17 -15.71
N ILE A 389 17.72 7.21 -15.83
CA ILE A 389 17.96 5.77 -15.87
C ILE A 389 17.43 5.24 -17.20
N TYR A 390 18.31 4.57 -17.96
CA TYR A 390 17.98 3.91 -19.22
C TYR A 390 17.93 2.41 -18.96
N GLY A 391 16.83 1.77 -19.24
CA GLY A 391 16.63 0.35 -18.99
C GLY A 391 16.32 -0.43 -20.25
N PHE A 392 16.76 -1.68 -20.26
CA PHE A 392 16.33 -2.71 -21.20
C PHE A 392 16.01 -3.97 -20.43
N TYR A 393 14.93 -4.67 -20.80
CA TYR A 393 14.60 -5.95 -20.20
C TYR A 393 14.16 -6.98 -21.25
N LEU A 394 14.41 -8.25 -20.91
CA LEU A 394 13.93 -9.42 -21.62
C LEU A 394 13.35 -10.39 -20.59
N GLU A 395 12.18 -10.94 -20.88
CA GLU A 395 11.49 -11.91 -20.03
C GLU A 395 10.88 -12.99 -20.92
N ASP A 396 11.07 -14.26 -20.56
CA ASP A 396 10.44 -15.43 -21.17
C ASP A 396 9.61 -16.17 -20.12
N GLU A 397 8.33 -16.27 -20.35
CA GLU A 397 7.42 -17.11 -19.60
C GLU A 397 7.18 -18.40 -20.38
N TRP A 398 7.86 -19.47 -19.96
CA TRP A 398 7.88 -20.77 -20.61
C TRP A 398 6.93 -21.75 -19.94
N GLU A 399 5.86 -22.13 -20.62
CA GLU A 399 4.99 -23.24 -20.25
C GLU A 399 5.68 -24.58 -20.57
N ILE A 400 6.52 -25.08 -19.66
CA ILE A 400 7.24 -26.34 -19.83
C ILE A 400 6.23 -27.48 -20.11
N ASN A 401 5.19 -27.52 -19.29
CA ASN A 401 4.02 -28.40 -19.46
C ASN A 401 2.83 -27.79 -18.69
N ASP A 402 1.67 -28.47 -18.75
CA ASP A 402 0.40 -27.98 -18.14
C ASP A 402 0.51 -27.72 -16.61
N LYS A 403 1.52 -28.28 -15.93
CA LYS A 403 1.73 -28.14 -14.49
C LYS A 403 2.88 -27.23 -14.12
N ASN A 404 3.78 -26.93 -15.04
CA ASN A 404 5.01 -26.21 -14.76
C ASN A 404 5.17 -25.03 -15.70
N THR A 405 5.28 -23.83 -15.13
CA THR A 405 5.63 -22.60 -15.85
C THR A 405 6.89 -22.02 -15.24
N LEU A 406 7.87 -21.67 -16.05
CA LEU A 406 9.12 -21.03 -15.66
C LEU A 406 9.17 -19.63 -16.27
N LEU A 407 9.47 -18.63 -15.47
CA LEU A 407 9.74 -17.27 -15.92
C LEU A 407 11.23 -16.99 -15.73
N LEU A 408 11.89 -16.61 -16.81
CA LEU A 408 13.27 -16.14 -16.82
C LEU A 408 13.28 -14.69 -17.22
N GLY A 409 13.78 -13.83 -16.37
CA GLY A 409 13.84 -12.39 -16.61
C GLY A 409 15.27 -11.85 -16.42
N TYR A 410 15.62 -10.91 -17.26
CA TYR A 410 16.86 -10.16 -17.13
C TYR A 410 16.59 -8.70 -17.44
N ARG A 411 17.09 -7.83 -16.59
CA ARG A 411 17.04 -6.39 -16.79
C ARG A 411 18.42 -5.78 -16.67
N TYR A 412 18.72 -4.86 -17.55
CA TYR A 412 19.89 -4.00 -17.54
C TYR A 412 19.43 -2.55 -17.40
N ASP A 413 19.94 -1.87 -16.40
CA ASP A 413 19.74 -0.44 -16.20
C ASP A 413 21.10 0.29 -16.23
N TYR A 414 21.14 1.45 -16.85
CA TYR A 414 22.30 2.33 -16.85
C TYR A 414 21.98 3.64 -16.15
N HIS A 415 22.75 3.97 -15.13
CA HIS A 415 22.70 5.23 -14.40
C HIS A 415 24.03 5.98 -14.52
N LYS A 416 23.98 7.32 -14.71
CA LYS A 416 25.19 8.12 -14.95
C LYS A 416 26.27 7.96 -13.86
N ILE A 417 25.86 7.93 -12.59
CA ILE A 417 26.75 7.83 -11.43
C ILE A 417 27.09 6.35 -11.17
N HIS A 418 26.08 5.49 -11.01
CA HIS A 418 26.25 4.11 -10.59
C HIS A 418 26.51 3.11 -11.72
N LYS A 419 26.65 3.63 -12.97
CA LYS A 419 26.98 2.86 -14.17
C LYS A 419 25.98 1.74 -14.45
N SER A 420 26.48 0.56 -14.77
CA SER A 420 25.69 -0.61 -15.20
C SER A 420 25.14 -1.40 -14.02
N VAL A 421 23.83 -1.67 -14.05
CA VAL A 421 23.11 -2.47 -13.05
C VAL A 421 22.43 -3.64 -13.75
N HIS A 422 22.66 -4.85 -13.24
CA HIS A 422 22.13 -6.09 -13.77
C HIS A 422 21.15 -6.69 -12.76
N SER A 423 19.96 -6.98 -13.20
CA SER A 423 18.88 -7.50 -12.34
C SER A 423 18.28 -8.78 -12.93
N PRO A 424 18.91 -9.95 -12.71
CA PRO A 424 18.34 -11.24 -13.07
C PRO A 424 17.15 -11.59 -12.17
N ARG A 425 16.15 -12.29 -12.73
CA ARG A 425 14.96 -12.79 -12.03
C ARG A 425 14.57 -14.15 -12.57
N VAL A 426 14.15 -15.03 -11.67
CA VAL A 426 13.62 -16.34 -11.99
C VAL A 426 12.38 -16.57 -11.15
N ALA A 427 11.32 -17.08 -11.77
CA ALA A 427 10.15 -17.55 -11.02
C ALA A 427 9.66 -18.87 -11.62
N TRP A 428 9.31 -19.81 -10.76
CA TRP A 428 8.76 -21.10 -11.12
C TRP A 428 7.41 -21.31 -10.46
N LYS A 429 6.43 -21.73 -11.24
CA LYS A 429 5.10 -22.12 -10.79
C LYS A 429 4.91 -23.61 -11.06
N PHE A 430 4.48 -24.33 -10.02
CA PHE A 430 4.08 -25.73 -10.08
C PHE A 430 2.62 -25.87 -9.63
N GLU A 431 1.79 -26.40 -10.51
CA GLU A 431 0.34 -26.60 -10.31
C GLU A 431 -0.01 -28.06 -10.61
N PRO A 432 0.25 -28.99 -9.65
CA PRO A 432 0.00 -30.42 -9.86
C PRO A 432 -1.47 -30.74 -10.15
N ASN A 433 -2.38 -29.91 -9.62
CA ASN A 433 -3.82 -29.96 -9.84
C ASN A 433 -4.45 -28.57 -9.50
N PRO A 434 -5.74 -28.30 -9.81
CA PRO A 434 -6.37 -27.00 -9.61
C PRO A 434 -6.47 -26.53 -8.15
N TYR A 435 -6.19 -27.41 -7.18
CA TYR A 435 -6.30 -27.12 -5.75
C TYR A 435 -4.97 -26.72 -5.11
N HIS A 436 -3.84 -26.97 -5.76
CA HIS A 436 -2.52 -26.74 -5.19
C HIS A 436 -1.65 -25.97 -6.18
N THR A 437 -1.11 -24.86 -5.73
CA THR A 437 -0.17 -24.05 -6.52
C THR A 437 1.03 -23.67 -5.67
N LEU A 438 2.21 -24.09 -6.07
CA LEU A 438 3.50 -23.69 -5.49
C LEU A 438 4.18 -22.70 -6.42
N ARG A 439 4.72 -21.63 -5.87
CA ARG A 439 5.52 -20.62 -6.59
C ARG A 439 6.81 -20.34 -5.84
N LEU A 440 7.91 -20.36 -6.56
CA LEU A 440 9.21 -19.94 -6.05
C LEU A 440 9.73 -18.82 -6.94
N SER A 441 10.10 -17.70 -6.37
CA SER A 441 10.70 -16.59 -7.10
C SER A 441 11.98 -16.11 -6.44
N PHE A 442 12.93 -15.70 -7.29
CA PHE A 442 14.21 -15.14 -6.94
C PHE A 442 14.49 -13.92 -7.81
N GLY A 443 15.04 -12.86 -7.22
CA GLY A 443 15.40 -11.67 -7.97
C GLY A 443 16.34 -10.75 -7.21
N THR A 444 17.02 -9.90 -7.95
CA THR A 444 17.87 -8.84 -7.39
C THR A 444 17.19 -7.49 -7.55
N GLY A 445 17.47 -6.57 -6.64
CA GLY A 445 17.02 -5.20 -6.67
C GLY A 445 18.15 -4.20 -6.47
N PHE A 446 17.91 -2.96 -6.86
CA PHE A 446 18.86 -1.87 -6.80
C PHE A 446 18.11 -0.55 -6.63
N ARG A 447 18.60 0.33 -5.78
CA ARG A 447 18.01 1.65 -5.56
C ARG A 447 19.05 2.74 -5.41
N VAL A 448 18.77 3.89 -6.01
CA VAL A 448 19.47 5.14 -5.77
C VAL A 448 18.68 5.94 -4.73
N VAL A 449 19.27 6.19 -3.59
CA VAL A 449 18.62 6.83 -2.47
C VAL A 449 18.63 8.35 -2.60
N ASN A 450 17.53 8.98 -2.18
CA ASN A 450 17.46 10.41 -1.90
C ASN A 450 16.86 10.58 -0.49
N LEU A 451 17.73 10.85 0.48
CA LEU A 451 17.40 10.84 1.90
C LEU A 451 16.28 11.80 2.28
N PHE A 452 16.33 13.05 1.85
CA PHE A 452 15.36 14.07 2.26
C PHE A 452 13.95 13.86 1.69
N THR A 453 13.80 13.02 0.68
CA THR A 453 12.49 12.62 0.16
C THR A 453 11.91 11.40 0.86
N GLU A 454 12.72 10.65 1.59
CA GLU A 454 12.39 9.31 2.08
C GLU A 454 12.31 9.26 3.60
N ASP A 455 13.05 10.11 4.29
CA ASP A 455 13.10 10.15 5.75
C ASP A 455 12.66 11.53 6.30
N HIS A 456 11.46 11.54 6.89
CA HIS A 456 10.89 12.75 7.52
C HIS A 456 11.62 13.18 8.78
N SER A 457 12.27 12.26 9.51
CA SER A 457 13.04 12.59 10.70
C SER A 457 14.21 13.53 10.41
N ALA A 458 14.75 13.47 9.18
CA ALA A 458 15.75 14.40 8.70
C ALA A 458 15.23 15.85 8.54
N LEU A 459 13.91 16.06 8.54
CA LEU A 459 13.28 17.37 8.30
C LEU A 459 12.74 18.02 9.56
N THR A 460 12.64 17.31 10.68
CA THR A 460 12.03 17.86 11.90
C THR A 460 12.87 18.96 12.57
N GLY A 461 14.11 19.18 12.11
CA GLY A 461 14.95 20.30 12.50
C GLY A 461 15.57 20.20 13.90
N SER A 462 15.22 19.17 14.68
CA SER A 462 15.71 19.00 16.06
C SER A 462 17.11 18.43 16.12
N ARG A 463 17.62 17.78 15.06
CA ARG A 463 18.94 17.20 14.99
C ARG A 463 19.67 17.62 13.72
N GLU A 464 21.00 17.82 13.81
CA GLU A 464 21.83 18.03 12.65
C GLU A 464 21.84 16.77 11.77
N VAL A 465 21.54 16.91 10.48
CA VAL A 465 21.63 15.79 9.53
C VAL A 465 23.00 15.77 8.89
N VAL A 466 23.74 14.71 9.12
CA VAL A 466 25.06 14.46 8.54
C VAL A 466 24.95 13.35 7.50
N ILE A 467 25.41 13.60 6.27
CA ILE A 467 25.39 12.61 5.19
C ILE A 467 26.84 12.25 4.86
N ALA A 468 27.16 10.96 4.86
CA ALA A 468 28.48 10.49 4.44
C ALA A 468 28.75 10.82 2.96
N ASP A 469 30.00 11.21 2.65
CA ASP A 469 30.40 11.78 1.35
C ASP A 469 30.17 10.86 0.13
N ASP A 470 30.27 9.53 0.30
CA ASP A 470 30.26 8.55 -0.80
C ASP A 470 29.17 7.46 -0.62
N LEU A 471 27.91 7.85 -0.54
CA LEU A 471 26.82 6.87 -0.44
C LEU A 471 26.75 5.97 -1.69
N LYS A 472 26.93 4.67 -1.45
CA LYS A 472 26.79 3.63 -2.48
C LYS A 472 25.33 3.24 -2.65
N PRO A 473 24.90 2.86 -3.86
CA PRO A 473 23.52 2.41 -4.06
C PRO A 473 23.26 1.13 -3.29
N GLU A 474 22.07 1.03 -2.77
CA GLU A 474 21.59 -0.17 -2.09
C GLU A 474 21.35 -1.30 -3.10
N LYS A 475 21.66 -2.52 -2.69
CA LYS A 475 21.45 -3.74 -3.49
C LYS A 475 20.75 -4.80 -2.64
N SER A 476 19.81 -5.51 -3.23
CA SER A 476 19.12 -6.62 -2.55
C SER A 476 19.13 -7.89 -3.36
N LEU A 477 19.03 -8.99 -2.62
CA LEU A 477 18.79 -10.34 -3.09
C LEU A 477 17.53 -10.84 -2.41
N ASN A 478 16.51 -11.18 -3.20
CA ASN A 478 15.17 -11.48 -2.67
C ASN A 478 14.72 -12.86 -3.13
N THR A 479 14.15 -13.65 -2.21
CA THR A 479 13.55 -14.95 -2.48
C THR A 479 12.17 -14.99 -1.85
N ASN A 480 11.21 -15.57 -2.57
CA ASN A 480 9.84 -15.74 -2.10
C ASN A 480 9.33 -17.13 -2.49
N LEU A 481 8.76 -17.86 -1.52
CA LEU A 481 8.10 -19.15 -1.70
C LEU A 481 6.65 -19.03 -1.29
N SER A 482 5.71 -19.21 -2.22
CA SER A 482 4.27 -19.14 -1.97
C SER A 482 3.61 -20.47 -2.26
N TYR A 483 2.78 -20.95 -1.33
CA TYR A 483 1.97 -22.16 -1.51
C TYR A 483 0.49 -21.84 -1.26
N LEU A 484 -0.30 -21.92 -2.32
CA LEU A 484 -1.75 -21.80 -2.27
C LEU A 484 -2.40 -23.15 -2.28
N MET A 485 -3.23 -23.43 -1.28
CA MET A 485 -4.08 -24.62 -1.18
C MET A 485 -5.55 -24.21 -1.17
N LYS A 486 -6.36 -24.79 -2.04
CA LYS A 486 -7.82 -24.65 -2.06
C LYS A 486 -8.44 -25.93 -1.51
N ILE A 487 -9.08 -25.82 -0.36
CA ILE A 487 -9.76 -26.94 0.30
C ILE A 487 -11.22 -26.95 -0.17
N PRO A 488 -11.66 -27.93 -0.99
CA PRO A 488 -13.04 -27.98 -1.43
C PRO A 488 -13.96 -28.44 -0.30
N ILE A 489 -15.09 -27.72 -0.12
CA ILE A 489 -16.16 -28.06 0.83
C ILE A 489 -17.46 -28.00 0.05
N LYS A 490 -17.91 -29.13 -0.51
CA LYS A 490 -19.05 -29.23 -1.46
C LYS A 490 -18.77 -28.31 -2.68
N ASP A 491 -19.61 -27.26 -2.86
CA ASP A 491 -19.49 -26.29 -3.96
C ASP A 491 -18.62 -25.07 -3.59
N TYR A 492 -17.89 -25.10 -2.49
CA TYR A 492 -17.16 -23.97 -1.90
C TYR A 492 -15.68 -24.28 -1.70
N PHE A 493 -14.89 -23.26 -1.42
CA PHE A 493 -13.47 -23.42 -1.13
C PHE A 493 -13.09 -22.59 0.11
N ILE A 494 -12.21 -23.17 0.92
CA ILE A 494 -11.36 -22.42 1.84
C ILE A 494 -9.98 -22.30 1.16
N ASN A 495 -9.50 -21.08 0.97
CA ASN A 495 -8.16 -20.83 0.48
C ASN A 495 -7.23 -20.70 1.68
N VAL A 496 -6.14 -21.43 1.66
CA VAL A 496 -5.01 -21.29 2.59
C VAL A 496 -3.80 -20.92 1.75
N ASP A 497 -3.21 -19.78 2.03
CA ASP A 497 -2.04 -19.25 1.36
C ASP A 497 -0.90 -19.06 2.36
N VAL A 498 0.20 -19.75 2.14
CA VAL A 498 1.41 -19.63 2.97
C VAL A 498 2.53 -19.06 2.12
N ASN A 499 3.18 -18.03 2.62
CA ASN A 499 4.23 -17.32 1.92
C ASN A 499 5.45 -17.15 2.82
N GLY A 500 6.60 -17.74 2.43
CA GLY A 500 7.89 -17.51 3.05
C GLY A 500 8.71 -16.52 2.24
N PHE A 501 9.39 -15.59 2.90
CA PHE A 501 10.21 -14.58 2.26
C PHE A 501 11.56 -14.42 2.93
N TYR A 502 12.55 -14.08 2.11
CA TYR A 502 13.91 -13.76 2.54
C TYR A 502 14.49 -12.68 1.65
N SER A 503 14.93 -11.57 2.25
CA SER A 503 15.59 -10.45 1.58
C SER A 503 16.89 -10.13 2.28
N TYR A 504 17.98 -10.07 1.51
CA TYR A 504 19.31 -9.72 1.97
C TYR A 504 19.75 -8.42 1.30
N PHE A 505 20.25 -7.47 2.08
CA PHE A 505 20.65 -6.16 1.60
C PHE A 505 22.13 -5.91 1.85
N ASN A 506 22.83 -5.46 0.81
CA ASN A 506 24.16 -4.87 0.87
C ASN A 506 24.07 -3.36 0.70
N ASN A 507 24.96 -2.64 1.37
CA ASN A 507 25.03 -1.19 1.30
C ASN A 507 23.70 -0.51 1.66
N LYS A 508 22.90 -1.08 2.57
CA LYS A 508 21.69 -0.41 3.05
C LYS A 508 22.12 0.93 3.63
N ILE A 509 21.44 2.01 3.28
CA ILE A 509 21.64 3.31 3.89
C ILE A 509 20.77 3.36 5.15
N VAL A 510 21.39 3.67 6.26
CA VAL A 510 20.73 3.71 7.58
C VAL A 510 21.04 5.03 8.26
N GLY A 511 20.04 5.58 8.95
CA GLY A 511 20.24 6.68 9.88
C GLY A 511 20.69 6.12 11.22
N ASP A 512 21.79 6.62 11.74
CA ASP A 512 22.22 6.39 13.10
C ASP A 512 21.59 7.44 14.01
N PHE A 513 20.63 7.01 14.80
CA PHE A 513 19.90 7.82 15.76
C PHE A 513 20.40 7.67 17.19
N ASP A 514 21.32 6.71 17.40
CA ASP A 514 21.70 6.23 18.73
C ASP A 514 23.08 6.76 19.15
N SER A 515 23.99 7.06 18.23
CA SER A 515 25.37 7.41 18.54
C SER A 515 25.57 8.86 19.03
N GLU A 516 24.85 9.82 18.48
CA GLU A 516 24.93 11.23 18.88
C GLU A 516 23.51 11.79 19.12
N PRO A 517 23.23 12.36 20.31
CA PRO A 517 21.89 12.85 20.65
C PRO A 517 21.40 14.02 19.78
N ASP A 518 22.34 14.83 19.26
CA ASP A 518 22.10 16.05 18.48
C ASP A 518 22.23 15.83 16.98
N LYS A 519 22.56 14.59 16.51
CA LYS A 519 22.76 14.29 15.10
C LYS A 519 22.00 13.07 14.64
N ILE A 520 21.75 13.03 13.34
CA ILE A 520 21.33 11.86 12.60
C ILE A 520 22.36 11.64 11.49
N ILE A 521 23.15 10.56 11.60
CA ILE A 521 24.23 10.28 10.65
C ILE A 521 23.75 9.24 9.65
N TYR A 522 23.66 9.60 8.35
CA TYR A 522 23.30 8.69 7.27
C TYR A 522 24.54 8.16 6.58
N ASP A 523 24.74 6.85 6.62
CA ASP A 523 25.82 6.15 5.93
C ASP A 523 25.36 4.78 5.40
N ASN A 524 26.17 4.18 4.51
CA ASN A 524 26.01 2.80 4.13
C ASN A 524 26.39 1.88 5.30
N LEU A 525 25.52 0.96 5.64
CA LEU A 525 25.78 -0.06 6.63
C LEU A 525 27.05 -0.85 6.30
N ALA A 526 28.01 -0.90 7.20
CA ALA A 526 29.27 -1.63 7.02
C ALA A 526 29.06 -3.16 6.97
N GLY A 527 27.91 -3.66 7.45
CA GLY A 527 27.51 -5.04 7.42
C GLY A 527 26.42 -5.34 6.39
N HIS A 528 25.32 -5.93 6.83
CA HIS A 528 24.19 -6.29 6.00
C HIS A 528 22.84 -6.14 6.74
N ALA A 529 21.75 -6.04 5.98
CA ALA A 529 20.42 -6.09 6.57
C ALA A 529 19.62 -7.27 6.01
N ILE A 530 18.77 -7.85 6.85
CA ILE A 530 17.95 -9.02 6.52
C ILE A 530 16.49 -8.73 6.90
N SER A 531 15.59 -9.06 5.97
CA SER A 531 14.18 -9.26 6.26
C SER A 531 13.80 -10.69 5.88
N ARG A 532 13.28 -11.45 6.85
CA ARG A 532 12.83 -12.84 6.62
C ARG A 532 11.58 -13.14 7.43
N GLY A 533 10.77 -14.04 6.92
CA GLY A 533 9.56 -14.40 7.64
C GLY A 533 8.66 -15.36 6.89
N ILE A 534 7.50 -15.57 7.52
CA ILE A 534 6.42 -16.39 6.96
C ILE A 534 5.09 -15.69 7.22
N SER A 535 4.24 -15.65 6.21
CA SER A 535 2.85 -15.23 6.35
C SER A 535 1.90 -16.36 5.97
N ALA A 536 0.75 -16.41 6.62
CA ALA A 536 -0.32 -17.33 6.32
C ALA A 536 -1.64 -16.58 6.26
N ASP A 537 -2.40 -16.80 5.20
CA ASP A 537 -3.71 -16.20 4.97
C ASP A 537 -4.76 -17.30 4.77
N ILE A 538 -5.88 -17.20 5.48
CA ILE A 538 -7.04 -18.07 5.31
C ILE A 538 -8.19 -17.20 4.84
N SER A 539 -8.82 -17.58 3.74
CA SER A 539 -10.01 -16.89 3.24
C SER A 539 -11.07 -17.88 2.77
N THR A 540 -12.33 -17.50 3.00
CA THR A 540 -13.47 -18.28 2.56
C THR A 540 -13.99 -17.77 1.24
N ASN A 541 -14.27 -18.70 0.33
CA ASN A 541 -14.89 -18.42 -0.96
C ASN A 541 -16.15 -19.27 -1.09
N TRP A 542 -17.25 -18.77 -0.54
CA TRP A 542 -18.56 -19.44 -0.53
C TRP A 542 -19.71 -18.44 -0.59
N THR A 543 -20.92 -18.94 -0.83
CA THR A 543 -22.16 -18.14 -0.88
C THR A 543 -22.88 -18.09 0.47
N LEU A 544 -22.27 -18.63 1.53
CA LEU A 544 -22.83 -18.53 2.87
C LEU A 544 -22.86 -17.08 3.35
N PRO A 545 -23.77 -16.73 4.25
CA PRO A 545 -23.91 -15.36 4.72
C PRO A 545 -22.71 -14.86 5.55
N ILE A 546 -21.83 -15.77 5.98
CA ILE A 546 -20.60 -15.47 6.73
C ILE A 546 -19.41 -15.58 5.82
N GLN A 547 -18.53 -14.59 5.86
CA GLN A 547 -17.25 -14.59 5.12
C GLN A 547 -16.14 -14.26 6.09
N LEU A 548 -15.04 -15.02 6.03
CA LEU A 548 -13.87 -14.85 6.86
C LEU A 548 -12.64 -14.63 5.98
N MET A 549 -11.81 -13.68 6.38
CA MET A 549 -10.43 -13.55 5.96
C MET A 549 -9.57 -13.28 7.20
N PHE A 550 -8.55 -14.10 7.42
CA PHE A 550 -7.62 -13.98 8.53
C PHE A 550 -6.21 -14.18 8.00
N GLY A 551 -5.34 -13.26 8.34
CA GLY A 551 -3.93 -13.31 7.97
C GLY A 551 -3.04 -13.10 9.19
N VAL A 552 -1.92 -13.82 9.24
CA VAL A 552 -0.87 -13.65 10.24
C VAL A 552 0.49 -13.68 9.57
N THR A 553 1.38 -12.82 10.02
CA THR A 553 2.77 -12.73 9.56
C THR A 553 3.70 -12.77 10.77
N TYR A 554 4.67 -13.67 10.72
CA TYR A 554 5.86 -13.65 11.57
C TYR A 554 7.05 -13.17 10.76
N MET A 555 7.79 -12.19 11.27
CA MET A 555 8.98 -11.67 10.60
C MET A 555 10.09 -11.32 11.56
N ASP A 556 11.29 -11.36 11.03
CA ASP A 556 12.53 -11.02 11.73
C ASP A 556 13.32 -10.10 10.80
N VAL A 557 13.32 -8.80 11.14
CA VAL A 557 13.93 -7.74 10.33
C VAL A 557 15.00 -7.06 11.16
N TYR A 558 16.22 -7.10 10.68
CA TYR A 558 17.37 -6.57 11.41
C TYR A 558 18.51 -6.15 10.49
N GLN A 559 19.38 -5.33 11.03
CA GLN A 559 20.68 -5.01 10.45
C GLN A 559 21.78 -5.58 11.36
N GLU A 560 22.87 -5.97 10.75
CA GLU A 560 24.07 -6.45 11.44
C GLU A 560 25.25 -5.56 11.04
N ASN A 561 25.84 -4.90 12.01
CA ASN A 561 26.99 -4.01 11.84
C ASN A 561 28.08 -4.42 12.81
N GLU A 562 29.30 -4.73 12.31
CA GLU A 562 30.46 -5.12 13.12
C GLU A 562 30.21 -6.29 14.12
N GLY A 563 29.20 -7.13 13.85
CA GLY A 563 28.80 -8.25 14.69
C GLY A 563 27.63 -7.95 15.64
N ASP A 564 27.24 -6.69 15.77
CA ASP A 564 26.06 -6.30 16.57
C ASP A 564 24.80 -6.39 15.71
N ARG A 565 23.79 -7.02 16.25
CA ARG A 565 22.49 -7.20 15.60
C ARG A 565 21.47 -6.23 16.18
N ILE A 566 21.01 -5.31 15.33
CA ILE A 566 20.03 -4.30 15.70
C ILE A 566 18.72 -4.57 14.94
N GLN A 567 17.61 -4.65 15.67
CA GLN A 567 16.28 -4.83 15.09
C GLN A 567 15.83 -3.56 14.36
N GLN A 568 15.22 -3.73 13.19
CA GLN A 568 14.61 -2.64 12.44
C GLN A 568 13.54 -1.92 13.26
N LEU A 569 13.57 -0.59 13.26
CA LEU A 569 12.54 0.23 13.89
C LEU A 569 11.16 -0.02 13.25
N HIS A 570 10.11 0.04 14.05
CA HIS A 570 8.71 -0.10 13.61
C HIS A 570 8.36 -1.40 12.88
N ALA A 571 9.24 -2.43 12.93
CA ALA A 571 9.02 -3.74 12.34
C ALA A 571 8.56 -4.75 13.42
N PRO A 572 7.24 -5.04 13.55
CA PRO A 572 6.75 -5.97 14.57
C PRO A 572 7.13 -7.41 14.21
N LYS A 573 7.56 -8.22 15.19
CA LYS A 573 7.81 -9.65 14.98
C LYS A 573 6.55 -10.42 14.58
N TRP A 574 5.39 -9.99 15.07
CA TRP A 574 4.09 -10.55 14.76
C TRP A 574 3.15 -9.45 14.28
N SER A 575 2.46 -9.70 13.20
CA SER A 575 1.37 -8.84 12.73
C SER A 575 0.29 -9.69 12.08
N GLY A 576 -0.90 -9.13 11.92
CA GLY A 576 -1.94 -9.80 11.18
C GLY A 576 -3.17 -8.94 11.00
N THR A 577 -4.06 -9.45 10.15
CA THR A 577 -5.33 -8.82 9.78
C THR A 577 -6.48 -9.79 9.94
N TYR A 578 -7.66 -9.29 10.23
CA TYR A 578 -8.88 -10.07 10.27
C TYR A 578 -10.05 -9.30 9.68
N ASN A 579 -10.89 -10.03 8.97
CA ASN A 579 -12.12 -9.52 8.40
C ASN A 579 -13.19 -10.61 8.51
N LEU A 580 -14.21 -10.34 9.31
CA LEU A 580 -15.39 -11.20 9.48
C LEU A 580 -16.60 -10.42 9.02
N SER A 581 -17.27 -10.91 7.98
CA SER A 581 -18.47 -10.30 7.43
C SER A 581 -19.66 -11.23 7.59
N TYR A 582 -20.81 -10.68 7.95
CA TYR A 582 -22.06 -11.39 8.00
C TYR A 582 -23.13 -10.65 7.19
N GLN A 583 -23.74 -11.36 6.24
CA GLN A 583 -24.83 -10.85 5.41
C GLN A 583 -26.15 -11.30 5.98
N PHE A 584 -26.90 -10.38 6.57
CA PHE A 584 -28.28 -10.64 7.04
C PHE A 584 -29.26 -10.65 5.87
N ALA A 585 -30.50 -11.06 6.17
CA ALA A 585 -31.62 -10.87 5.26
C ALA A 585 -31.80 -9.38 4.89
N ASN A 586 -32.56 -9.11 3.82
CA ASN A 586 -32.88 -7.74 3.38
C ASN A 586 -31.66 -6.85 3.07
N LYS A 587 -30.55 -7.43 2.56
CA LYS A 587 -29.36 -6.66 2.13
C LYS A 587 -28.74 -5.80 3.23
N PHE A 588 -28.82 -6.27 4.46
CA PHE A 588 -28.13 -5.71 5.60
C PHE A 588 -26.88 -6.53 5.89
N SER A 589 -25.76 -5.90 6.19
CA SER A 589 -24.51 -6.59 6.55
C SER A 589 -23.80 -5.93 7.70
N THR A 590 -22.99 -6.72 8.41
CA THR A 590 -22.00 -6.26 9.39
C THR A 590 -20.65 -6.76 9.01
N ASP A 591 -19.64 -5.91 9.16
CA ASP A 591 -18.24 -6.19 8.90
C ASP A 591 -17.43 -5.85 10.16
N LEU A 592 -16.75 -6.84 10.73
CA LEU A 592 -15.76 -6.69 11.78
C LEU A 592 -14.38 -6.80 11.12
N THR A 593 -13.61 -5.73 11.17
CA THR A 593 -12.27 -5.67 10.57
C THR A 593 -11.25 -5.23 11.60
N GLY A 594 -9.99 -5.60 11.40
CA GLY A 594 -8.93 -5.06 12.23
C GLY A 594 -7.55 -5.60 11.90
N GLN A 595 -6.58 -5.03 12.59
CA GLN A 595 -5.18 -5.40 12.55
C GLN A 595 -4.68 -5.62 13.98
N PHE A 596 -3.72 -6.52 14.14
CA PHE A 596 -3.00 -6.69 15.40
C PHE A 596 -1.49 -6.67 15.16
N TYR A 597 -0.77 -6.17 16.13
CA TYR A 597 0.69 -6.04 16.10
C TYR A 597 1.29 -6.50 17.42
N GLY A 598 2.36 -7.28 17.30
CA GLY A 598 3.23 -7.63 18.42
C GLY A 598 4.22 -6.51 18.72
N PRO A 599 5.09 -6.72 19.73
CA PRO A 599 6.13 -5.76 20.07
C PRO A 599 7.03 -5.47 18.87
N MET A 600 7.31 -4.18 18.66
CA MET A 600 8.25 -3.66 17.67
C MET A 600 9.21 -2.69 18.36
N ARG A 601 10.46 -2.66 17.92
CA ARG A 601 11.44 -1.69 18.40
C ARG A 601 11.02 -0.29 17.99
N LEU A 602 11.12 0.65 18.93
CA LEU A 602 10.75 2.06 18.75
C LEU A 602 12.00 2.93 18.85
N PRO A 603 12.03 4.10 18.22
CA PRO A 603 13.14 5.04 18.34
C PRO A 603 13.13 5.64 19.76
N THR A 604 14.07 5.19 20.59
CA THR A 604 14.32 5.69 21.95
C THR A 604 15.76 6.14 22.06
N LEU A 605 15.97 7.22 22.83
CA LEU A 605 17.31 7.67 23.21
C LEU A 605 17.85 6.84 24.39
N PRO A 606 19.17 6.85 24.67
CA PRO A 606 19.73 6.28 25.88
C PRO A 606 19.03 6.89 27.12
N ASP A 607 18.66 6.03 28.07
CA ASP A 607 17.95 6.41 29.33
C ASP A 607 16.55 7.04 29.09
N ASP A 608 15.94 6.89 27.90
CA ASP A 608 14.59 7.34 27.62
C ASP A 608 13.57 6.66 28.56
N PHE A 609 12.70 7.45 29.17
CA PHE A 609 11.65 6.94 30.04
C PHE A 609 10.56 6.14 29.31
N ARG A 610 10.49 6.25 27.97
CA ARG A 610 9.55 5.52 27.13
C ARG A 610 10.05 4.10 26.86
N PRO A 611 9.16 3.09 26.72
CA PRO A 611 9.57 1.72 26.41
C PRO A 611 10.26 1.61 25.05
N GLU A 612 11.38 0.90 24.98
CA GLU A 612 12.07 0.55 23.71
C GLU A 612 11.20 -0.28 22.77
N TYR A 613 10.24 -1.04 23.29
CA TYR A 613 9.33 -1.88 22.53
C TYR A 613 7.88 -1.50 22.76
N SER A 614 7.08 -1.48 21.67
CA SER A 614 5.64 -1.30 21.77
C SER A 614 4.98 -2.47 22.52
N PRO A 615 3.83 -2.28 23.17
CA PRO A 615 3.03 -3.39 23.66
C PRO A 615 2.39 -4.15 22.49
N TRP A 616 1.78 -5.33 22.77
CA TRP A 616 0.80 -5.92 21.87
C TRP A 616 -0.44 -5.02 21.80
N PHE A 617 -0.92 -4.76 20.58
CA PHE A 617 -2.14 -4.00 20.40
C PHE A 617 -2.94 -4.46 19.18
N THR A 618 -4.21 -4.09 19.17
CA THR A 618 -5.09 -4.30 18.00
C THR A 618 -5.95 -3.08 17.76
N LEU A 619 -6.14 -2.77 16.48
CA LEU A 619 -7.07 -1.76 15.99
C LEU A 619 -8.28 -2.49 15.42
N MET A 620 -9.41 -2.44 16.10
CA MET A 620 -10.64 -3.15 15.76
C MET A 620 -11.70 -2.17 15.27
N ASN A 621 -12.36 -2.49 14.18
CA ASN A 621 -13.40 -1.66 13.59
C ASN A 621 -14.66 -2.48 13.32
N ILE A 622 -15.83 -1.88 13.45
CA ILE A 622 -17.10 -2.47 13.09
C ILE A 622 -17.85 -1.53 12.15
N GLN A 623 -18.44 -2.08 11.10
CA GLN A 623 -19.32 -1.39 10.16
C GLN A 623 -20.64 -2.13 10.00
N LEU A 624 -21.72 -1.38 9.93
CA LEU A 624 -23.05 -1.81 9.52
C LEU A 624 -23.36 -1.19 8.16
N THR A 625 -23.92 -1.98 7.24
CA THR A 625 -24.25 -1.50 5.89
C THR A 625 -25.64 -1.97 5.49
N LYS A 626 -26.47 -1.05 4.98
CA LYS A 626 -27.75 -1.33 4.37
C LYS A 626 -27.73 -0.94 2.89
N LYS A 627 -27.95 -1.90 2.00
CA LYS A 627 -28.08 -1.67 0.55
C LYS A 627 -29.56 -1.65 0.16
N PHE A 628 -29.89 -0.79 -0.82
CA PHE A 628 -31.21 -0.65 -1.41
C PHE A 628 -31.16 -1.04 -2.89
N ASP A 629 -32.32 -1.39 -3.48
CA ASP A 629 -32.39 -1.86 -4.86
C ASP A 629 -32.10 -0.77 -5.90
N ASN A 630 -32.27 0.49 -5.54
CA ASN A 630 -32.05 1.65 -6.41
C ASN A 630 -30.59 2.13 -6.48
N GLY A 631 -29.62 1.32 -6.04
CA GLY A 631 -28.20 1.68 -6.03
C GLY A 631 -27.76 2.56 -4.85
N PHE A 632 -28.67 2.79 -3.89
CA PHE A 632 -28.40 3.55 -2.67
C PHE A 632 -27.89 2.62 -1.56
N GLU A 633 -26.91 3.09 -0.77
CA GLU A 633 -26.32 2.36 0.35
C GLU A 633 -26.08 3.35 1.50
N ILE A 634 -26.50 2.97 2.70
CA ILE A 634 -26.17 3.68 3.95
C ILE A 634 -25.24 2.78 4.74
N TYR A 635 -24.18 3.34 5.29
CA TYR A 635 -23.24 2.63 6.14
C TYR A 635 -22.80 3.50 7.32
N GLY A 636 -22.43 2.87 8.41
CA GLY A 636 -21.90 3.56 9.58
C GLY A 636 -21.26 2.58 10.54
N GLY A 637 -20.46 3.07 11.46
CA GLY A 637 -19.72 2.20 12.35
C GLY A 637 -18.83 2.92 13.34
N VAL A 638 -17.94 2.12 13.93
CA VAL A 638 -16.96 2.57 14.93
C VAL A 638 -15.57 2.09 14.50
N ARG A 639 -14.60 2.99 14.49
CA ARG A 639 -13.19 2.67 14.33
C ARG A 639 -12.48 2.70 15.67
N ASN A 640 -11.42 1.91 15.77
CA ASN A 640 -10.64 1.75 16.99
C ASN A 640 -11.51 1.46 18.21
N LEU A 641 -12.38 0.44 18.07
CA LEU A 641 -13.40 0.06 19.08
C LEU A 641 -12.79 -0.22 20.47
N LEU A 642 -11.52 -0.64 20.53
CA LEU A 642 -10.79 -0.91 21.76
C LEU A 642 -10.11 0.32 22.35
N ASN A 643 -10.22 1.48 21.69
CA ASN A 643 -9.65 2.75 22.12
C ASN A 643 -8.14 2.70 22.40
N PHE A 644 -7.39 2.00 21.56
CA PHE A 644 -5.94 1.95 21.70
C PHE A 644 -5.31 3.25 21.22
N ILE A 645 -4.49 3.88 22.06
CA ILE A 645 -3.73 5.11 21.76
C ILE A 645 -2.30 4.91 22.27
N PRO A 646 -1.26 5.23 21.49
CA PRO A 646 0.13 5.28 21.95
C PRO A 646 0.29 6.26 23.11
N LYS A 647 1.19 5.94 24.05
CA LYS A 647 1.54 6.83 25.17
C LYS A 647 2.80 7.61 24.82
N ASN A 648 2.83 8.89 25.17
CA ASN A 648 3.98 9.78 25.03
C ASN A 648 4.61 9.71 23.61
N PRO A 649 3.83 9.97 22.53
CA PRO A 649 4.34 9.84 21.16
C PRO A 649 5.36 10.91 20.79
N ILE A 650 5.38 12.02 21.55
CA ILE A 650 6.29 13.14 21.37
C ILE A 650 7.19 13.23 22.61
N LEU A 651 8.49 13.34 22.40
CA LEU A 651 9.47 13.63 23.43
C LEU A 651 9.60 15.14 23.62
N ARG A 652 9.62 15.62 24.85
CA ARG A 652 9.74 17.05 25.21
C ARG A 652 8.72 17.96 24.47
N PRO A 653 7.41 17.67 24.47
CA PRO A 653 6.42 18.51 23.77
C PRO A 653 6.32 19.94 24.34
N PHE A 654 6.88 20.20 25.53
CA PHE A 654 6.91 21.49 26.18
C PHE A 654 8.07 22.40 25.71
N ASP A 655 9.02 21.85 24.94
CA ASP A 655 10.21 22.57 24.43
C ASP A 655 10.52 22.15 22.99
N PRO A 656 9.60 22.44 22.03
CA PRO A 656 9.71 21.92 20.66
C PRO A 656 10.77 22.62 19.79
N PHE A 657 11.40 23.69 20.30
CA PHE A 657 12.53 24.37 19.65
C PHE A 657 13.86 24.15 20.38
N ASP A 658 13.90 23.22 21.34
CA ASP A 658 15.10 22.85 22.11
C ASP A 658 15.78 24.02 22.83
N ASN A 659 14.99 25.04 23.22
CA ASN A 659 15.50 26.23 23.91
C ASN A 659 16.07 25.92 25.31
N GLN A 660 15.69 24.78 25.89
CA GLN A 660 16.10 24.33 27.23
C GLN A 660 16.85 22.98 27.18
N VAL A 661 17.45 22.64 26.03
CA VAL A 661 18.16 21.35 25.87
C VAL A 661 19.38 21.25 26.79
N ASP A 662 20.07 22.35 27.02
CA ASP A 662 21.29 22.45 27.86
C ASP A 662 20.99 22.61 29.36
N ASP A 663 19.74 22.73 29.78
CA ASP A 663 19.38 22.85 31.19
C ASP A 663 19.48 21.48 31.89
N VAL A 664 20.64 21.20 32.49
CA VAL A 664 20.92 19.94 33.17
C VAL A 664 19.92 19.62 34.30
N ALA A 665 19.27 20.63 34.89
CA ALA A 665 18.29 20.42 35.94
C ALA A 665 16.97 19.84 35.45
N SER A 666 16.48 20.28 34.26
CA SER A 666 15.26 19.79 33.64
C SER A 666 15.52 18.74 32.58
N ASN A 667 16.76 18.65 32.05
CA ASN A 667 17.15 17.77 30.97
C ASN A 667 18.53 17.13 31.18
N PRO A 668 18.69 16.27 32.22
CA PRO A 668 19.99 15.72 32.58
C PRO A 668 20.63 14.83 31.50
N TYR A 669 19.86 14.38 30.53
CA TYR A 669 20.34 13.49 29.47
C TYR A 669 20.49 14.23 28.11
N GLY A 670 20.22 15.54 28.04
CA GLY A 670 20.34 16.32 26.80
C GLY A 670 19.36 15.93 25.70
N TYR A 671 18.13 15.45 26.07
CA TYR A 671 17.13 15.07 25.08
C TYR A 671 16.68 16.27 24.24
N THR A 672 16.50 16.03 22.95
CA THR A 672 15.88 16.97 22.00
C THR A 672 14.39 16.65 21.80
N PHE A 673 13.66 17.60 21.23
CA PHE A 673 12.29 17.37 20.76
C PHE A 673 12.27 16.27 19.70
N ASP A 674 11.37 15.27 19.84
CA ASP A 674 11.32 14.14 18.90
C ASP A 674 9.88 13.66 18.70
N THR A 675 9.47 13.53 17.43
CA THR A 675 8.12 13.12 16.98
C THR A 675 8.10 11.76 16.31
N THR A 676 9.21 11.02 16.29
CA THR A 676 9.38 9.77 15.51
C THR A 676 8.83 8.52 16.21
N TYR A 677 8.47 8.61 17.48
CA TYR A 677 8.02 7.46 18.29
C TYR A 677 6.63 6.92 17.92
N GLY A 678 5.92 7.53 16.98
CA GLY A 678 4.56 7.15 16.59
C GLY A 678 4.48 5.74 15.96
N TYR A 679 3.87 4.75 16.65
CA TYR A 679 3.72 3.37 16.16
C TYR A 679 2.28 2.95 15.87
N ALA A 680 1.29 3.79 16.22
CA ALA A 680 -0.14 3.59 15.96
C ALA A 680 -0.85 4.96 15.88
N PRO A 681 -2.06 5.02 15.30
CA PRO A 681 -2.83 6.27 15.22
C PRO A 681 -3.13 6.84 16.61
N MET A 682 -2.98 8.15 16.78
CA MET A 682 -3.30 8.88 18.01
C MET A 682 -4.79 9.06 18.24
N GLN A 683 -5.57 8.85 17.20
CA GLN A 683 -7.03 8.96 17.24
C GLN A 683 -7.63 7.78 18.01
N GLY A 684 -8.26 8.06 19.13
CA GLY A 684 -9.02 7.09 19.91
C GLY A 684 -10.22 6.52 19.16
N ILE A 685 -11.26 6.17 19.90
CA ILE A 685 -12.50 5.66 19.34
C ILE A 685 -13.19 6.71 18.48
N ARG A 686 -13.59 6.35 17.25
CA ARG A 686 -14.26 7.26 16.30
C ARG A 686 -15.49 6.59 15.70
N THR A 687 -16.62 7.32 15.65
CA THR A 687 -17.80 6.87 14.90
C THR A 687 -17.83 7.56 13.53
N PHE A 688 -18.41 6.88 12.57
CA PHE A 688 -18.62 7.43 11.22
C PHE A 688 -19.98 7.03 10.67
N LEU A 689 -20.49 7.85 9.75
CA LEU A 689 -21.69 7.62 8.98
C LEU A 689 -21.44 8.01 7.52
N GLY A 690 -21.94 7.22 6.58
CA GLY A 690 -21.77 7.54 5.17
C GLY A 690 -22.93 7.05 4.31
N ILE A 691 -22.97 7.62 3.11
CA ILE A 691 -23.96 7.35 2.09
C ILE A 691 -23.23 7.11 0.77
N ARG A 692 -23.57 6.01 0.07
CA ARG A 692 -23.12 5.73 -1.28
C ARG A 692 -24.29 5.67 -2.22
N TYR A 693 -24.11 6.20 -3.42
CA TYR A 693 -25.09 6.10 -4.48
C TYR A 693 -24.40 5.82 -5.81
N GLN A 694 -24.98 4.94 -6.62
CA GLN A 694 -24.46 4.53 -7.91
C GLN A 694 -25.56 4.31 -8.91
N ILE A 695 -25.42 4.93 -10.10
CA ILE A 695 -26.29 4.73 -11.26
C ILE A 695 -25.45 4.04 -12.36
N ARG A 696 -26.05 2.99 -12.95
CA ARG A 696 -25.48 2.27 -14.10
C ARG A 696 -26.28 2.57 -15.36
#